data_240332176525ffed06d822dabb7deaa4
#
_entry.id   240332176525ffed06d822dabb7deaa4
#
_cell.length_a   1.000
_cell.length_b   1.000
_cell.length_c   1.000
_cell.angle_alpha   90.00
_cell.angle_beta   90.00
_cell.angle_gamma   90.00
#
_symmetry.space_group_name_H-M   'P 1'
#
loop_
_entity.id
_entity.type
_entity.pdbx_description
1 polymer ?
#
loop_
_entity_poly.entity_id
_entity_poly.type
_entity_poly.pdbx_seq_one_letter_code
_entity_poly.pdbx_strand_id
1 'polypeptide(L)'
;MSRVLSAIVGAGTTADQGADPPAPARATVAEAAPAYPEFRVEVERFADVRILRYRVPGFEALDARTKKLVYCLYEAALCGREITYDQKYRYNLSVKRTLEQIARSYPGDRDTADFRALTLYLKRVWFANGIHHHYGHDKFRPEFSASAFAAFVRGTPAEFPLRERQSLEDFIAELTRVIFDPGVDAKLVSKSADHDVLTSSAVNFYSDLTQPEVEAFYAKQAVEGAEARVSLGLNSRLVKVDGVPTEQVQKVGGRYTEAIERIVAWLEAAALCAENEAQHAALKKLIRFYRTGSLEDWDDYNIAWVRDTESHVDVVNGFIEVYNDPLGMRGTFESVVSFRDPEATRRIGTIAAAAQWFEDHMPFFGRHKKESVTGISGKAITVVIESGDASPTTPIGINLPNSDWIRREHGSKSVTLANVVAAYNAVRGGVDREFSFGPAEIQRNERYGELAATLHVDLHEVIGHGSGQLERGVGPLHETLKNYGSTLEEARADLVALYFAVDPKLVELGLMPSVEVGYAAYDQFIRNALLQQLNRVELGKDLEEDHMRNRQLIAAWAYEHGLKDNVIERRTRDGKTFFVVNDHAKLRSLFGQLLRELQRIKSTGDYAAIRELVERYAVKVDPALHAEVRARYAALDVPAYAGFVGPRLVPVLRGEEIVDVRIEYPDDFTAQMLEYADRYAFLPAWN
;
A
#
# COMPACT_ATOMS: atom_id res chain seq x y z
N MET A 1 -21.03 -4.58 19.32
CA MET A 1 -20.27 -3.34 19.55
C MET A 1 -20.55 -2.72 20.90
N SER A 2 -21.78 -2.32 21.25
CA SER A 2 -22.08 -1.68 22.55
C SER A 2 -21.61 -2.50 23.77
N ARG A 3 -21.79 -3.83 23.78
CA ARG A 3 -21.36 -4.70 24.89
C ARG A 3 -19.83 -4.79 25.02
N VAL A 4 -19.10 -4.80 23.91
CA VAL A 4 -17.63 -4.91 23.90
C VAL A 4 -16.96 -3.60 24.31
N LEU A 5 -17.51 -2.47 23.89
CA LEU A 5 -17.04 -1.14 24.30
C LEU A 5 -17.29 -0.89 25.81
N SER A 6 -18.43 -1.32 26.35
CA SER A 6 -18.69 -1.29 27.80
C SER A 6 -17.69 -2.13 28.60
N ALA A 7 -17.25 -3.26 28.02
CA ALA A 7 -16.27 -4.16 28.62
C ALA A 7 -14.87 -3.58 28.79
N ILE A 8 -14.51 -2.57 27.97
CA ILE A 8 -13.20 -1.92 28.01
C ILE A 8 -13.19 -0.75 28.98
N VAL A 9 -14.31 -0.04 29.12
CA VAL A 9 -14.45 1.16 29.95
C VAL A 9 -14.64 0.83 31.46
N GLY A 10 -15.08 -0.39 31.80
CA GLY A 10 -15.39 -0.81 33.18
C GLY A 10 -14.19 -1.17 34.07
N ALA A 11 -12.96 -1.21 33.57
CA ALA A 11 -11.77 -1.64 34.34
C ALA A 11 -10.87 -0.48 34.76
N GLY A 12 -11.42 0.48 35.45
CA GLY A 12 -10.67 1.57 36.13
C GLY A 12 -10.72 1.43 37.64
N THR A 13 -9.54 1.20 38.25
CA THR A 13 -9.22 1.28 39.69
C THR A 13 -9.60 0.11 40.58
N THR A 14 -8.68 -0.81 40.83
CA THR A 14 -8.32 -1.30 42.16
C THR A 14 -6.83 -1.68 42.17
N ALA A 15 -6.07 -0.96 43.00
CA ALA A 15 -4.69 -1.34 43.34
C ALA A 15 -4.71 -2.60 44.21
N ASP A 16 -3.96 -3.63 43.83
CA ASP A 16 -3.78 -4.81 44.68
C ASP A 16 -2.32 -4.91 45.15
N GLN A 17 -2.21 -5.27 46.44
CA GLN A 17 -0.99 -5.33 47.22
C GLN A 17 -0.32 -6.72 46.98
N GLY A 18 0.99 -6.70 47.07
CA GLY A 18 1.92 -7.77 46.76
C GLY A 18 1.65 -9.16 47.38
N ALA A 19 2.07 -10.15 46.62
CA ALA A 19 2.41 -11.50 47.10
C ALA A 19 3.65 -12.00 46.36
N ASP A 20 4.60 -12.56 47.15
CA ASP A 20 5.89 -13.10 46.68
C ASP A 20 5.73 -14.27 45.68
N PRO A 21 6.71 -14.46 44.75
CA PRO A 21 6.63 -15.51 43.75
C PRO A 21 7.08 -16.91 44.33
N PRO A 22 6.44 -17.99 43.92
CA PRO A 22 6.88 -19.33 44.26
C PRO A 22 8.08 -19.79 43.39
N ALA A 23 8.91 -20.65 43.99
CA ALA A 23 10.14 -21.20 43.44
C ALA A 23 9.94 -22.06 42.15
N PRO A 24 10.99 -22.26 41.32
CA PRO A 24 10.85 -22.89 40.01
C PRO A 24 10.63 -24.39 40.09
N ALA A 25 9.60 -24.89 39.44
CA ALA A 25 9.35 -26.32 39.25
C ALA A 25 10.23 -26.89 38.12
N ARG A 26 10.73 -28.12 38.36
CA ARG A 26 11.55 -28.88 37.42
C ARG A 26 10.88 -29.12 36.07
N ALA A 27 11.68 -28.97 35.02
CA ALA A 27 11.31 -29.27 33.64
C ALA A 27 10.83 -30.73 33.48
N THR A 28 9.59 -30.90 33.06
CA THR A 28 9.08 -32.15 32.51
C THR A 28 9.24 -32.16 30.99
N VAL A 29 9.53 -33.34 30.46
CA VAL A 29 9.78 -33.65 29.04
C VAL A 29 8.70 -33.02 28.18
N ALA A 30 9.09 -32.28 27.14
CA ALA A 30 8.22 -31.66 26.20
C ALA A 30 7.37 -32.71 25.46
N GLU A 31 6.09 -32.69 25.65
CA GLU A 31 5.12 -33.30 24.73
C GLU A 31 5.27 -32.65 23.34
N ALA A 32 5.38 -33.49 22.31
CA ALA A 32 5.48 -33.02 20.94
C ALA A 32 4.28 -32.10 20.63
N ALA A 33 4.55 -30.88 20.23
CA ALA A 33 3.54 -29.93 19.82
C ALA A 33 2.63 -30.57 18.74
N PRO A 34 1.32 -30.39 18.79
CA PRO A 34 0.43 -30.91 17.76
C PRO A 34 0.88 -30.37 16.40
N ALA A 35 0.98 -31.26 15.40
CA ALA A 35 1.30 -30.89 14.04
C ALA A 35 0.19 -29.97 13.53
N TYR A 36 0.43 -28.65 13.54
CA TYR A 36 -0.48 -27.71 12.90
C TYR A 36 -0.53 -28.02 11.41
N PRO A 37 -1.72 -28.02 10.78
CA PRO A 37 -1.82 -28.19 9.34
C PRO A 37 -0.88 -27.17 8.66
N GLU A 38 -0.18 -27.62 7.61
CA GLU A 38 0.77 -26.79 6.87
C GLU A 38 0.11 -25.46 6.47
N PHE A 39 0.70 -24.33 6.88
CA PHE A 39 0.14 -23.01 6.60
C PHE A 39 0.30 -22.70 5.11
N ARG A 40 -0.76 -22.91 4.35
CA ARG A 40 -0.81 -22.62 2.91
C ARG A 40 -0.84 -21.10 2.73
N VAL A 41 0.20 -20.54 2.12
CA VAL A 41 0.30 -19.10 1.86
C VAL A 41 -0.69 -18.67 0.75
N GLU A 42 -0.69 -19.34 -0.40
CA GLU A 42 -1.65 -19.07 -1.46
C GLU A 42 -2.91 -19.90 -1.27
N VAL A 43 -4.07 -19.25 -1.20
CA VAL A 43 -5.35 -19.91 -0.85
C VAL A 43 -6.32 -19.97 -2.03
N GLU A 44 -6.29 -18.99 -2.91
CA GLU A 44 -7.22 -18.91 -4.05
C GLU A 44 -6.58 -18.22 -5.25
N ARG A 45 -7.09 -18.53 -6.45
CA ARG A 45 -6.82 -17.82 -7.70
C ARG A 45 -8.11 -17.51 -8.43
N PHE A 46 -8.22 -16.32 -8.98
CA PHE A 46 -9.30 -15.95 -9.89
C PHE A 46 -8.82 -14.85 -10.85
N ALA A 47 -9.24 -14.92 -12.11
CA ALA A 47 -8.80 -14.00 -13.16
C ALA A 47 -7.26 -13.85 -13.15
N ASP A 48 -6.76 -12.64 -13.05
CA ASP A 48 -5.34 -12.28 -12.99
C ASP A 48 -4.83 -12.06 -11.55
N VAL A 49 -5.56 -12.58 -10.56
CA VAL A 49 -5.31 -12.37 -9.13
C VAL A 49 -5.08 -13.69 -8.41
N ARG A 50 -4.14 -13.70 -7.47
CA ARG A 50 -3.98 -14.72 -6.43
C ARG A 50 -4.19 -14.13 -5.06
N ILE A 51 -4.84 -14.88 -4.19
CA ILE A 51 -5.09 -14.51 -2.80
C ILE A 51 -4.13 -15.26 -1.90
N LEU A 52 -3.42 -14.50 -1.11
CA LEU A 52 -2.40 -14.96 -0.18
C LEU A 52 -2.86 -14.79 1.26
N ARG A 53 -2.12 -15.39 2.19
CA ARG A 53 -2.18 -15.16 3.63
C ARG A 53 -0.80 -14.88 4.16
N TYR A 54 -0.73 -14.12 5.23
CA TYR A 54 0.50 -13.96 6.00
C TYR A 54 0.30 -14.38 7.45
N ARG A 55 1.38 -14.85 8.09
CA ARG A 55 1.41 -15.07 9.54
C ARG A 55 1.69 -13.75 10.26
N VAL A 56 1.32 -13.71 11.54
CA VAL A 56 1.63 -12.61 12.46
C VAL A 56 2.56 -13.14 13.55
N PRO A 57 3.85 -13.37 13.24
CA PRO A 57 4.79 -13.92 14.21
C PRO A 57 4.94 -12.98 15.41
N GLY A 58 5.00 -13.55 16.60
CA GLY A 58 5.11 -12.78 17.84
C GLY A 58 3.79 -12.38 18.48
N PHE A 59 2.65 -12.47 17.80
CA PHE A 59 1.35 -12.07 18.35
C PHE A 59 0.99 -12.83 19.63
N GLU A 60 1.23 -14.15 19.67
CA GLU A 60 0.89 -14.98 20.82
C GLU A 60 1.72 -14.66 22.07
N ALA A 61 2.92 -14.09 21.89
CA ALA A 61 3.81 -13.68 22.97
C ALA A 61 3.46 -12.32 23.57
N LEU A 62 2.54 -11.56 22.96
CA LEU A 62 2.08 -10.29 23.50
C LEU A 62 1.27 -10.52 24.79
N ASP A 63 1.44 -9.64 25.77
CA ASP A 63 0.60 -9.65 26.96
C ASP A 63 -0.86 -9.25 26.67
N ALA A 64 -1.76 -9.55 27.59
CA ALA A 64 -3.20 -9.34 27.42
C ALA A 64 -3.57 -7.87 27.19
N ARG A 65 -2.85 -6.90 27.78
CA ARG A 65 -3.10 -5.47 27.59
C ARG A 65 -2.70 -5.04 26.17
N THR A 66 -1.53 -5.48 25.73
CA THR A 66 -1.04 -5.22 24.37
C THR A 66 -1.95 -5.88 23.32
N LYS A 67 -2.41 -7.11 23.53
CA LYS A 67 -3.39 -7.77 22.67
C LYS A 67 -4.73 -7.01 22.60
N LYS A 68 -5.19 -6.45 23.72
CA LYS A 68 -6.37 -5.56 23.76
C LYS A 68 -6.17 -4.31 22.93
N LEU A 69 -5.02 -3.64 23.07
CA LEU A 69 -4.66 -2.46 22.26
C LEU A 69 -4.73 -2.79 20.77
N VAL A 70 -4.03 -3.86 20.36
CA VAL A 70 -4.03 -4.34 18.97
C VAL A 70 -5.44 -4.64 18.48
N TYR A 71 -6.28 -5.29 19.29
CA TYR A 71 -7.68 -5.59 18.96
C TYR A 71 -8.52 -4.31 18.76
N CYS A 72 -8.38 -3.32 19.62
CA CYS A 72 -9.09 -2.05 19.46
C CYS A 72 -8.68 -1.30 18.18
N LEU A 73 -7.39 -1.29 17.86
CA LEU A 73 -6.87 -0.69 16.64
C LEU A 73 -7.31 -1.48 15.40
N TYR A 74 -7.35 -2.81 15.47
CA TYR A 74 -7.87 -3.71 14.44
C TYR A 74 -9.34 -3.41 14.10
N GLU A 75 -10.20 -3.26 15.09
CA GLU A 75 -11.61 -2.91 14.89
C GLU A 75 -11.74 -1.48 14.33
N ALA A 76 -10.92 -0.53 14.80
CA ALA A 76 -10.89 0.84 14.26
C ALA A 76 -10.51 0.84 12.76
N ALA A 77 -9.51 0.03 12.37
CA ALA A 77 -9.07 -0.08 10.99
C ALA A 77 -10.19 -0.57 10.07
N LEU A 78 -10.89 -1.64 10.48
CA LEU A 78 -11.94 -2.26 9.67
C LEU A 78 -13.23 -1.41 9.59
N CYS A 79 -13.52 -0.57 10.61
CA CYS A 79 -14.67 0.33 10.58
C CYS A 79 -14.63 1.35 9.43
N GLY A 80 -13.45 1.75 8.96
CA GLY A 80 -13.31 2.69 7.85
C GLY A 80 -13.32 2.06 6.45
N ARG A 81 -13.38 0.73 6.36
CA ARG A 81 -13.17 -0.02 5.13
C ARG A 81 -14.06 0.42 3.96
N GLU A 82 -15.34 0.74 4.20
CA GLU A 82 -16.27 1.15 3.12
C GLU A 82 -16.02 2.58 2.62
N ILE A 83 -15.28 3.41 3.37
CA ILE A 83 -14.96 4.78 2.94
C ILE A 83 -14.22 4.75 1.60
N THR A 84 -13.25 3.85 1.44
CA THR A 84 -12.46 3.72 0.21
C THR A 84 -13.32 3.33 -0.99
N TYR A 85 -14.34 2.48 -0.82
CA TYR A 85 -15.27 2.16 -1.91
C TYR A 85 -16.00 3.40 -2.42
N ASP A 86 -16.54 4.22 -1.52
CA ASP A 86 -17.25 5.43 -1.88
C ASP A 86 -16.32 6.52 -2.44
N GLN A 87 -15.12 6.68 -1.88
CA GLN A 87 -14.10 7.60 -2.41
C GLN A 87 -13.71 7.26 -3.84
N LYS A 88 -13.52 5.96 -4.12
CA LYS A 88 -13.15 5.51 -5.48
C LYS A 88 -14.28 5.74 -6.48
N TYR A 89 -15.52 5.45 -6.15
CA TYR A 89 -16.62 5.70 -7.09
C TYR A 89 -17.99 5.71 -6.39
N ARG A 90 -18.79 6.72 -6.69
CA ARG A 90 -20.10 6.97 -6.06
C ARG A 90 -21.12 5.81 -6.16
N TYR A 91 -20.95 4.87 -7.09
CA TYR A 91 -21.80 3.68 -7.25
C TYR A 91 -21.21 2.43 -6.61
N ASN A 92 -19.97 2.44 -6.13
CA ASN A 92 -19.32 1.23 -5.65
C ASN A 92 -20.05 0.54 -4.50
N LEU A 93 -20.59 1.28 -3.53
CA LEU A 93 -21.32 0.69 -2.41
C LEU A 93 -22.64 0.06 -2.86
N SER A 94 -23.39 0.71 -3.74
CA SER A 94 -24.65 0.15 -4.26
C SER A 94 -24.40 -1.07 -5.15
N VAL A 95 -23.39 -1.05 -6.02
CA VAL A 95 -23.01 -2.21 -6.83
C VAL A 95 -22.54 -3.36 -5.95
N LYS A 96 -21.59 -3.10 -5.03
CA LYS A 96 -21.05 -4.10 -4.09
C LYS A 96 -22.18 -4.81 -3.33
N ARG A 97 -23.06 -4.05 -2.67
CA ARG A 97 -24.16 -4.60 -1.87
C ARG A 97 -25.17 -5.38 -2.71
N THR A 98 -25.45 -4.90 -3.93
CA THR A 98 -26.32 -5.64 -4.87
C THR A 98 -25.74 -7.00 -5.23
N LEU A 99 -24.48 -7.05 -5.61
CA LEU A 99 -23.78 -8.28 -5.97
C LEU A 99 -23.64 -9.23 -4.76
N GLU A 100 -23.38 -8.71 -3.56
CA GLU A 100 -23.33 -9.47 -2.30
C GLU A 100 -24.68 -10.10 -1.97
N GLN A 101 -25.79 -9.36 -2.11
CA GLN A 101 -27.13 -9.90 -1.90
C GLN A 101 -27.48 -11.04 -2.89
N ILE A 102 -27.12 -10.87 -4.16
CA ILE A 102 -27.27 -11.92 -5.17
C ILE A 102 -26.42 -13.14 -4.80
N ALA A 103 -25.15 -12.95 -4.48
CA ALA A 103 -24.24 -14.04 -4.12
C ALA A 103 -24.70 -14.82 -2.89
N ARG A 104 -25.35 -14.16 -1.92
CA ARG A 104 -25.87 -14.79 -0.69
C ARG A 104 -27.19 -15.52 -0.93
N SER A 105 -28.14 -14.87 -1.59
CA SER A 105 -29.55 -15.19 -1.48
C SER A 105 -30.22 -15.63 -2.79
N TYR A 106 -29.51 -15.62 -3.93
CA TYR A 106 -30.07 -16.09 -5.19
C TYR A 106 -30.46 -17.58 -5.09
N PRO A 107 -31.78 -17.94 -5.26
CA PRO A 107 -32.25 -19.31 -5.05
C PRO A 107 -32.12 -20.22 -6.28
N GLY A 108 -31.79 -19.62 -7.46
CA GLY A 108 -31.68 -20.38 -8.71
C GLY A 108 -30.38 -21.16 -8.84
N ASP A 109 -30.15 -21.72 -10.04
CA ASP A 109 -28.96 -22.50 -10.32
C ASP A 109 -27.69 -21.59 -10.32
N ARG A 110 -26.80 -21.88 -9.40
CA ARG A 110 -25.52 -21.18 -9.20
C ARG A 110 -24.39 -21.73 -10.06
N ASP A 111 -24.60 -22.86 -10.74
CA ASP A 111 -23.61 -23.47 -11.61
C ASP A 111 -23.73 -23.01 -13.07
N THR A 112 -24.59 -22.04 -13.35
CA THR A 112 -24.69 -21.40 -14.66
C THR A 112 -23.43 -20.59 -14.98
N ALA A 113 -23.10 -20.44 -16.25
CA ALA A 113 -21.96 -19.63 -16.69
C ALA A 113 -22.09 -18.17 -16.23
N ASP A 114 -23.30 -17.59 -16.37
CA ASP A 114 -23.57 -16.20 -15.95
C ASP A 114 -23.40 -16.01 -14.43
N PHE A 115 -23.86 -16.97 -13.59
CA PHE A 115 -23.70 -16.83 -12.13
C PHE A 115 -22.25 -16.98 -11.69
N ARG A 116 -21.49 -17.89 -12.30
CA ARG A 116 -20.03 -17.98 -12.06
C ARG A 116 -19.31 -16.72 -12.49
N ALA A 117 -19.66 -16.14 -13.65
CA ALA A 117 -19.10 -14.87 -14.13
C ALA A 117 -19.47 -13.68 -13.21
N LEU A 118 -20.69 -13.63 -12.67
CA LEU A 118 -21.10 -12.64 -11.68
C LEU A 118 -20.27 -12.77 -10.39
N THR A 119 -20.06 -13.99 -9.90
CA THR A 119 -19.24 -14.25 -8.70
C THR A 119 -17.79 -13.82 -8.93
N LEU A 120 -17.24 -14.09 -10.11
CA LEU A 120 -15.90 -13.63 -10.50
C LEU A 120 -15.83 -12.10 -10.53
N TYR A 121 -16.83 -11.44 -11.10
CA TYR A 121 -16.91 -9.98 -11.13
C TYR A 121 -16.99 -9.40 -9.71
N LEU A 122 -17.79 -9.97 -8.82
CA LEU A 122 -17.86 -9.57 -7.41
C LEU A 122 -16.50 -9.71 -6.71
N LYS A 123 -15.75 -10.79 -6.94
CA LYS A 123 -14.40 -10.97 -6.40
C LYS A 123 -13.44 -9.87 -6.89
N ARG A 124 -13.52 -9.47 -8.17
CA ARG A 124 -12.76 -8.34 -8.70
C ARG A 124 -13.15 -7.02 -8.03
N VAL A 125 -14.46 -6.78 -7.82
CA VAL A 125 -14.96 -5.58 -7.11
C VAL A 125 -14.44 -5.53 -5.68
N TRP A 126 -14.44 -6.64 -4.95
CA TRP A 126 -13.87 -6.71 -3.61
C TRP A 126 -12.37 -6.45 -3.61
N PHE A 127 -11.66 -7.06 -4.54
CA PHE A 127 -10.20 -6.95 -4.65
C PHE A 127 -9.73 -5.53 -4.98
N ALA A 128 -10.45 -4.83 -5.85
CA ALA A 128 -10.11 -3.48 -6.28
C ALA A 128 -10.71 -2.36 -5.39
N ASN A 129 -11.54 -2.71 -4.39
CA ASN A 129 -12.38 -1.76 -3.66
C ASN A 129 -13.29 -0.95 -4.60
N GLY A 130 -13.83 -1.58 -5.66
CA GLY A 130 -14.71 -0.95 -6.62
C GLY A 130 -14.71 -1.60 -8.00
N ILE A 131 -15.48 -1.02 -8.92
CA ILE A 131 -15.66 -1.56 -10.28
C ILE A 131 -14.54 -1.19 -11.26
N HIS A 132 -13.52 -0.47 -10.79
CA HIS A 132 -12.34 -0.11 -11.58
C HIS A 132 -11.12 -0.89 -11.11
N HIS A 133 -10.24 -1.21 -12.07
CA HIS A 133 -9.01 -1.94 -11.78
C HIS A 133 -8.11 -1.14 -10.84
N HIS A 134 -7.68 -1.74 -9.73
CA HIS A 134 -6.89 -1.10 -8.68
C HIS A 134 -5.55 -0.51 -9.14
N TYR A 135 -5.02 -0.98 -10.26
CA TYR A 135 -3.71 -0.57 -10.80
C TYR A 135 -3.81 0.19 -12.13
N GLY A 136 -4.57 -0.35 -13.11
CA GLY A 136 -4.74 0.25 -14.44
C GLY A 136 -5.86 1.29 -14.51
N HIS A 137 -6.69 1.42 -13.48
CA HIS A 137 -7.82 2.34 -13.36
C HIS A 137 -8.95 2.16 -14.37
N ASP A 138 -8.85 1.22 -15.30
CA ASP A 138 -9.93 0.94 -16.26
C ASP A 138 -11.09 0.21 -15.60
N LYS A 139 -12.32 0.51 -16.04
CA LYS A 139 -13.51 -0.16 -15.55
C LYS A 139 -13.52 -1.64 -15.98
N PHE A 140 -13.81 -2.54 -15.05
CA PHE A 140 -13.96 -3.97 -15.33
C PHE A 140 -15.10 -4.23 -16.31
N ARG A 141 -14.87 -5.10 -17.27
CA ARG A 141 -15.91 -5.61 -18.16
C ARG A 141 -16.49 -6.88 -17.56
N PRO A 142 -17.81 -6.95 -17.29
CA PRO A 142 -18.44 -8.17 -16.82
C PRO A 142 -18.49 -9.22 -17.94
N GLU A 143 -18.30 -10.50 -17.56
CA GLU A 143 -18.38 -11.64 -18.47
C GLU A 143 -19.77 -12.30 -18.47
N PHE A 144 -20.73 -11.77 -17.67
CA PHE A 144 -22.14 -12.10 -17.69
C PHE A 144 -22.95 -11.02 -18.42
N SER A 145 -24.15 -11.38 -18.89
CA SER A 145 -24.96 -10.45 -19.67
C SER A 145 -25.76 -9.49 -18.79
N ALA A 146 -26.11 -8.31 -19.34
CA ALA A 146 -27.01 -7.35 -18.69
C ALA A 146 -28.39 -7.95 -18.39
N SER A 147 -28.89 -8.82 -19.26
CA SER A 147 -30.16 -9.54 -19.06
C SER A 147 -30.06 -10.55 -17.91
N ALA A 148 -28.92 -11.24 -17.77
CA ALA A 148 -28.69 -12.13 -16.65
C ALA A 148 -28.61 -11.35 -15.33
N PHE A 149 -27.92 -10.20 -15.30
CA PHE A 149 -27.89 -9.31 -14.14
C PHE A 149 -29.30 -8.92 -13.68
N ALA A 150 -30.11 -8.42 -14.62
CA ALA A 150 -31.49 -8.05 -14.32
C ALA A 150 -32.33 -9.24 -13.80
N ALA A 151 -32.12 -10.45 -14.36
CA ALA A 151 -32.80 -11.65 -13.90
C ALA A 151 -32.34 -12.06 -12.48
N PHE A 152 -31.06 -11.95 -12.17
CA PHE A 152 -30.53 -12.22 -10.82
C PHE A 152 -31.10 -11.24 -9.79
N VAL A 153 -31.15 -9.93 -10.09
CA VAL A 153 -31.73 -8.95 -9.17
C VAL A 153 -33.21 -9.27 -8.91
N ARG A 154 -34.02 -9.48 -9.97
CA ARG A 154 -35.46 -9.80 -9.82
C ARG A 154 -35.70 -11.12 -9.11
N GLY A 155 -34.82 -12.11 -9.32
CA GLY A 155 -34.96 -13.46 -8.76
C GLY A 155 -34.42 -13.62 -7.34
N THR A 156 -33.72 -12.62 -6.79
CA THR A 156 -33.14 -12.69 -5.46
C THR A 156 -34.11 -12.14 -4.40
N PRO A 157 -34.55 -12.92 -3.41
CA PRO A 157 -35.44 -12.44 -2.35
C PRO A 157 -34.66 -11.68 -1.27
N ALA A 158 -34.18 -10.48 -1.62
CA ALA A 158 -33.41 -9.60 -0.75
C ALA A 158 -33.81 -8.14 -0.92
N GLU A 159 -33.52 -7.33 0.10
CA GLU A 159 -33.63 -5.88 -0.01
C GLU A 159 -32.40 -5.31 -0.70
N PHE A 160 -32.63 -4.62 -1.81
CA PHE A 160 -31.58 -3.92 -2.55
C PHE A 160 -31.49 -2.46 -2.08
N PRO A 161 -30.33 -1.81 -2.24
CA PRO A 161 -30.09 -0.44 -1.77
C PRO A 161 -30.70 0.61 -2.74
N LEU A 162 -32.04 0.61 -2.86
CA LEU A 162 -32.76 1.57 -3.66
C LEU A 162 -32.71 2.97 -3.01
N ARG A 163 -32.73 4.04 -3.86
CA ARG A 163 -32.98 5.38 -3.35
C ARG A 163 -34.45 5.56 -2.95
N GLU A 164 -34.73 6.57 -2.16
CA GLU A 164 -36.11 6.92 -1.80
C GLU A 164 -36.96 7.07 -3.08
N ARG A 165 -38.08 6.35 -3.14
CA ARG A 165 -39.03 6.31 -4.25
C ARG A 165 -38.50 5.73 -5.57
N GLN A 166 -37.30 5.15 -5.60
CA GLN A 166 -36.80 4.48 -6.80
C GLN A 166 -37.49 3.13 -6.97
N SER A 167 -37.99 2.83 -8.16
CA SER A 167 -38.49 1.49 -8.47
C SER A 167 -37.34 0.48 -8.65
N LEU A 168 -37.61 -0.81 -8.45
CA LEU A 168 -36.63 -1.86 -8.72
C LEU A 168 -36.15 -1.84 -10.18
N GLU A 169 -37.04 -1.54 -11.12
CA GLU A 169 -36.71 -1.50 -12.55
C GLU A 169 -35.81 -0.30 -12.89
N ASP A 170 -36.07 0.87 -12.31
CA ASP A 170 -35.19 2.03 -12.49
C ASP A 170 -33.81 1.77 -11.87
N PHE A 171 -33.76 1.11 -10.74
CA PHE A 171 -32.51 0.70 -10.09
C PHE A 171 -31.72 -0.29 -10.95
N ILE A 172 -32.39 -1.32 -11.51
CA ILE A 172 -31.77 -2.27 -12.43
C ILE A 172 -31.24 -1.55 -13.67
N ALA A 173 -32.02 -0.66 -14.26
CA ALA A 173 -31.62 0.09 -15.44
C ALA A 173 -30.39 0.99 -15.17
N GLU A 174 -30.37 1.68 -14.02
CA GLU A 174 -29.24 2.52 -13.60
C GLU A 174 -27.97 1.69 -13.39
N LEU A 175 -28.02 0.63 -12.59
CA LEU A 175 -26.84 -0.20 -12.36
C LEU A 175 -26.39 -0.95 -13.62
N THR A 176 -27.31 -1.34 -14.50
CA THR A 176 -26.97 -1.93 -15.80
C THR A 176 -26.14 -0.95 -16.62
N ARG A 177 -26.54 0.32 -16.71
CA ARG A 177 -25.78 1.36 -17.41
C ARG A 177 -24.39 1.53 -16.78
N VAL A 178 -24.31 1.62 -15.47
CA VAL A 178 -23.05 1.82 -14.73
C VAL A 178 -22.08 0.65 -14.94
N ILE A 179 -22.57 -0.58 -14.87
CA ILE A 179 -21.72 -1.79 -14.92
C ILE A 179 -21.33 -2.13 -16.38
N PHE A 180 -22.25 -2.05 -17.33
CA PHE A 180 -22.07 -2.64 -18.67
C PHE A 180 -21.71 -1.62 -19.76
N ASP A 181 -22.07 -0.33 -19.63
CA ASP A 181 -21.72 0.67 -20.65
C ASP A 181 -20.24 1.04 -20.54
N PRO A 182 -19.40 0.68 -21.52
CA PRO A 182 -17.97 0.96 -21.47
C PRO A 182 -17.62 2.45 -21.57
N GLY A 183 -18.55 3.30 -22.04
CA GLY A 183 -18.36 4.74 -22.16
C GLY A 183 -18.71 5.53 -20.89
N VAL A 184 -19.41 4.88 -19.94
CA VAL A 184 -19.81 5.54 -18.69
C VAL A 184 -18.73 5.35 -17.64
N ASP A 185 -18.16 6.44 -17.15
CA ASP A 185 -17.18 6.46 -16.07
C ASP A 185 -16.05 5.41 -16.29
N ALA A 186 -15.45 5.43 -17.48
CA ALA A 186 -14.57 4.40 -18.00
C ALA A 186 -13.26 4.24 -17.22
N LYS A 187 -12.79 5.31 -16.57
CA LYS A 187 -11.55 5.32 -15.77
C LYS A 187 -11.77 5.86 -14.36
N LEU A 188 -11.18 5.23 -13.36
CA LEU A 188 -11.15 5.74 -11.99
C LEU A 188 -10.41 7.09 -11.93
N VAL A 189 -9.18 7.11 -12.45
CA VAL A 189 -8.33 8.30 -12.55
C VAL A 189 -7.81 8.41 -13.96
N SER A 190 -8.07 9.56 -14.60
CA SER A 190 -7.46 9.93 -15.86
C SER A 190 -6.37 10.98 -15.62
N LYS A 191 -5.18 10.75 -16.19
CA LYS A 191 -4.05 11.69 -16.15
C LYS A 191 -3.69 12.21 -17.56
N SER A 192 -4.59 12.03 -18.54
CA SER A 192 -4.39 12.51 -19.91
C SER A 192 -4.46 14.03 -19.96
N ALA A 193 -3.44 14.66 -20.57
CA ALA A 193 -3.39 16.10 -20.75
C ALA A 193 -4.34 16.65 -21.81
N ASP A 194 -4.99 15.77 -22.59
CA ASP A 194 -5.87 16.15 -23.69
C ASP A 194 -7.29 16.54 -23.23
N HIS A 195 -7.63 16.24 -21.98
CA HIS A 195 -8.94 16.45 -21.40
C HIS A 195 -8.84 17.00 -19.99
N ASP A 196 -9.92 17.60 -19.48
CA ASP A 196 -10.04 17.95 -18.08
C ASP A 196 -10.00 16.66 -17.24
N VAL A 197 -9.00 16.54 -16.40
CA VAL A 197 -8.74 15.31 -15.63
C VAL A 197 -9.84 14.99 -14.62
N LEU A 198 -10.60 15.98 -14.15
CA LEU A 198 -11.70 15.77 -13.20
C LEU A 198 -12.95 15.24 -13.90
N THR A 199 -13.33 15.82 -15.03
CA THR A 199 -14.50 15.37 -15.78
C THR A 199 -14.29 14.04 -16.49
N SER A 200 -13.02 13.63 -16.66
CA SER A 200 -12.62 12.35 -17.25
C SER A 200 -12.35 11.26 -16.22
N SER A 201 -12.46 11.55 -14.91
CA SER A 201 -12.23 10.62 -13.83
C SER A 201 -13.53 10.31 -13.08
N ALA A 202 -13.70 9.02 -12.73
CA ALA A 202 -14.86 8.54 -11.99
C ALA A 202 -14.72 8.70 -10.47
N VAL A 203 -13.51 9.03 -9.97
CA VAL A 203 -13.24 9.15 -8.55
C VAL A 203 -14.18 10.17 -7.88
N ASN A 204 -14.69 9.80 -6.71
CA ASN A 204 -15.77 10.55 -6.04
C ASN A 204 -15.26 11.68 -5.12
N PHE A 205 -14.15 12.31 -5.51
CA PHE A 205 -13.59 13.45 -4.78
C PHE A 205 -14.11 14.80 -5.24
N TYR A 206 -14.71 14.82 -6.43
CA TYR A 206 -15.26 16.05 -7.04
C TYR A 206 -16.65 15.77 -7.63
N SER A 207 -17.52 16.77 -7.66
CA SER A 207 -18.81 16.67 -8.33
C SER A 207 -19.17 17.99 -8.99
N ASP A 208 -19.46 17.89 -10.29
CA ASP A 208 -19.88 19.03 -11.13
C ASP A 208 -18.85 20.18 -11.19
N LEU A 209 -17.57 19.83 -11.15
CA LEU A 209 -16.44 20.75 -11.15
C LEU A 209 -15.43 20.39 -12.23
N THR A 210 -14.80 21.40 -12.78
CA THR A 210 -13.64 21.30 -13.67
C THR A 210 -12.35 21.57 -12.92
N GLN A 211 -11.22 21.15 -13.47
CA GLN A 211 -9.91 21.41 -12.89
C GLN A 211 -9.64 22.90 -12.62
N PRO A 212 -9.89 23.84 -13.59
CA PRO A 212 -9.70 25.28 -13.33
C PRO A 212 -10.55 25.83 -12.18
N GLU A 213 -11.78 25.31 -11.99
CA GLU A 213 -12.64 25.75 -10.89
C GLU A 213 -12.09 25.33 -9.53
N VAL A 214 -11.54 24.10 -9.45
CA VAL A 214 -10.90 23.58 -8.22
C VAL A 214 -9.62 24.35 -7.91
N GLU A 215 -8.76 24.57 -8.90
CA GLU A 215 -7.55 25.37 -8.75
C GLU A 215 -7.86 26.79 -8.29
N ALA A 216 -8.86 27.45 -8.89
CA ALA A 216 -9.30 28.79 -8.49
C ALA A 216 -9.90 28.81 -7.07
N PHE A 217 -10.54 27.74 -6.62
CA PHE A 217 -11.08 27.63 -5.27
C PHE A 217 -9.96 27.60 -4.23
N TYR A 218 -8.93 26.74 -4.42
CA TYR A 218 -7.83 26.61 -3.46
C TYR A 218 -6.81 27.75 -3.54
N ALA A 219 -6.62 28.37 -4.72
CA ALA A 219 -5.75 29.54 -4.85
C ALA A 219 -6.21 30.71 -3.96
N LYS A 220 -7.51 30.83 -3.66
CA LYS A 220 -8.03 31.85 -2.74
C LYS A 220 -7.70 31.57 -1.25
N GLN A 221 -7.36 30.35 -0.93
CA GLN A 221 -7.02 29.93 0.44
C GLN A 221 -5.50 29.93 0.69
N ALA A 222 -4.70 30.00 -0.38
CA ALA A 222 -3.24 30.11 -0.30
C ALA A 222 -2.85 31.47 0.32
N VAL A 223 -2.02 31.45 1.35
CA VAL A 223 -1.47 32.66 1.96
C VAL A 223 -0.23 33.07 1.20
N GLU A 224 -0.25 34.27 0.58
CA GLU A 224 0.87 34.78 -0.22
C GLU A 224 2.14 34.90 0.64
N GLY A 225 3.24 34.27 0.20
CA GLY A 225 4.55 34.30 0.90
C GLY A 225 4.68 33.39 2.13
N ALA A 226 3.63 32.61 2.50
CA ALA A 226 3.74 31.58 3.51
C ALA A 226 4.05 30.23 2.85
N GLU A 227 4.95 29.47 3.47
CA GLU A 227 5.14 28.07 3.08
C GLU A 227 3.80 27.32 3.30
N ALA A 228 3.31 26.63 2.27
CA ALA A 228 2.07 25.85 2.37
C ALA A 228 2.28 24.69 3.36
N ARG A 229 1.88 24.89 4.62
CA ARG A 229 2.05 23.86 5.67
C ARG A 229 0.91 22.86 5.66
N VAL A 230 -0.31 23.33 5.42
CA VAL A 230 -1.52 22.51 5.48
C VAL A 230 -1.84 21.89 4.13
N SER A 231 -2.08 20.59 4.10
CA SER A 231 -2.48 19.84 2.90
C SER A 231 -3.96 20.08 2.56
N LEU A 232 -4.29 21.24 1.98
CA LEU A 232 -5.65 21.65 1.65
C LEU A 232 -6.40 20.57 0.84
N GLY A 233 -7.62 20.25 1.27
CA GLY A 233 -8.48 19.28 0.61
C GLY A 233 -8.24 17.82 0.97
N LEU A 234 -7.21 17.47 1.76
CA LEU A 234 -6.80 16.10 2.05
C LEU A 234 -7.96 15.21 2.51
N ASN A 235 -8.77 15.69 3.45
CA ASN A 235 -9.88 14.95 4.06
C ASN A 235 -11.25 15.50 3.65
N SER A 236 -11.41 15.87 2.38
CA SER A 236 -12.67 16.44 1.90
C SER A 236 -13.05 15.95 0.50
N ARG A 237 -14.31 16.16 0.15
CA ARG A 237 -14.83 16.14 -1.20
C ARG A 237 -15.25 17.56 -1.56
N LEU A 238 -14.98 18.01 -2.79
CA LEU A 238 -15.44 19.31 -3.28
C LEU A 238 -16.60 19.10 -4.24
N VAL A 239 -17.72 19.76 -3.96
CA VAL A 239 -18.94 19.68 -4.75
C VAL A 239 -19.46 21.06 -5.08
N LYS A 240 -20.24 21.19 -6.14
CA LYS A 240 -20.93 22.44 -6.45
C LYS A 240 -22.34 22.42 -5.83
N VAL A 241 -22.58 23.29 -4.84
CA VAL A 241 -23.89 23.50 -4.22
C VAL A 241 -24.41 24.85 -4.66
N ASP A 242 -25.57 24.88 -5.28
CA ASP A 242 -26.18 26.12 -5.83
C ASP A 242 -25.18 26.95 -6.69
N GLY A 243 -24.34 26.26 -7.44
CA GLY A 243 -23.33 26.86 -8.30
C GLY A 243 -22.03 27.28 -7.60
N VAL A 244 -21.91 27.08 -6.26
CA VAL A 244 -20.76 27.46 -5.47
C VAL A 244 -19.94 26.22 -5.05
N PRO A 245 -18.62 26.16 -5.34
CA PRO A 245 -17.75 25.11 -4.82
C PRO A 245 -17.77 25.09 -3.29
N THR A 246 -18.09 23.93 -2.72
CA THR A 246 -18.27 23.72 -1.27
C THR A 246 -17.58 22.45 -0.83
N GLU A 247 -16.75 22.53 0.23
CA GLU A 247 -16.11 21.35 0.79
C GLU A 247 -17.05 20.57 1.71
N GLN A 248 -17.09 19.25 1.50
CA GLN A 248 -17.72 18.29 2.40
C GLN A 248 -16.62 17.55 3.16
N VAL A 249 -16.33 18.02 4.36
CA VAL A 249 -15.24 17.49 5.19
C VAL A 249 -15.61 16.12 5.77
N GLN A 250 -14.66 15.19 5.72
CA GLN A 250 -14.76 13.83 6.26
C GLN A 250 -14.43 13.86 7.74
N LYS A 251 -15.46 13.82 8.57
CA LYS A 251 -15.38 13.96 10.04
C LYS A 251 -16.66 13.51 10.72
N VAL A 252 -16.66 13.46 12.06
CA VAL A 252 -17.89 13.32 12.87
C VAL A 252 -18.82 14.49 12.58
N GLY A 253 -20.08 14.19 12.27
CA GLY A 253 -21.09 15.17 11.88
C GLY A 253 -20.90 15.74 10.46
N GLY A 254 -19.97 15.20 9.69
CA GLY A 254 -19.73 15.51 8.29
C GLY A 254 -19.89 14.28 7.41
N ARG A 255 -19.14 14.23 6.29
CA ARG A 255 -19.15 13.06 5.41
C ARG A 255 -18.54 11.84 6.11
N TYR A 256 -19.11 10.67 5.89
CA TYR A 256 -18.74 9.37 6.49
C TYR A 256 -18.89 9.29 8.02
N THR A 257 -19.76 10.11 8.61
CA THR A 257 -19.92 10.20 10.07
C THR A 257 -20.19 8.84 10.70
N GLU A 258 -21.01 7.97 10.10
CA GLU A 258 -21.38 6.67 10.63
C GLU A 258 -20.19 5.72 10.81
N ALA A 259 -19.25 5.73 9.86
CA ALA A 259 -18.01 4.96 9.95
C ALA A 259 -17.01 5.63 10.89
N ILE A 260 -16.85 6.96 10.80
CA ILE A 260 -15.87 7.73 11.59
C ILE A 260 -16.20 7.69 13.08
N GLU A 261 -17.48 7.77 13.48
CA GLU A 261 -17.89 7.59 14.88
C GLU A 261 -17.49 6.21 15.44
N ARG A 262 -17.53 5.16 14.62
CA ARG A 262 -17.07 3.82 15.01
C ARG A 262 -15.56 3.76 15.17
N ILE A 263 -14.83 4.39 14.24
CA ILE A 263 -13.36 4.53 14.32
C ILE A 263 -13.00 5.25 15.62
N VAL A 264 -13.62 6.39 15.90
CA VAL A 264 -13.37 7.20 17.12
C VAL A 264 -13.64 6.38 18.38
N ALA A 265 -14.76 5.66 18.45
CA ALA A 265 -15.10 4.83 19.60
C ALA A 265 -14.04 3.76 19.90
N TRP A 266 -13.53 3.09 18.84
CA TRP A 266 -12.47 2.11 19.01
C TRP A 266 -11.10 2.73 19.32
N LEU A 267 -10.79 3.90 18.78
CA LEU A 267 -9.56 4.65 19.11
C LEU A 267 -9.60 5.15 20.57
N GLU A 268 -10.77 5.52 21.10
CA GLU A 268 -10.95 5.87 22.53
C GLU A 268 -10.64 4.66 23.42
N ALA A 269 -11.15 3.49 23.04
CA ALA A 269 -10.85 2.24 23.74
C ALA A 269 -9.35 1.86 23.64
N ALA A 270 -8.73 2.05 22.47
CA ALA A 270 -7.30 1.86 22.29
C ALA A 270 -6.47 2.78 23.19
N ALA A 271 -6.84 4.06 23.29
CA ALA A 271 -6.14 5.02 24.13
C ALA A 271 -6.10 4.63 25.61
N LEU A 272 -7.13 3.92 26.12
CA LEU A 272 -7.12 3.37 27.49
C LEU A 272 -6.10 2.24 27.69
N CYS A 273 -5.70 1.58 26.60
CA CYS A 273 -4.73 0.49 26.59
C CYS A 273 -3.35 0.93 26.12
N ALA A 274 -3.14 2.22 25.85
CA ALA A 274 -1.87 2.74 25.34
C ALA A 274 -0.67 2.31 26.19
N GLU A 275 0.44 2.00 25.54
CA GLU A 275 1.65 1.47 26.17
C GLU A 275 2.39 2.54 26.99
N ASN A 276 2.29 3.80 26.55
CA ASN A 276 2.95 4.95 27.16
C ASN A 276 2.20 6.25 26.86
N GLU A 277 2.64 7.35 27.47
CA GLU A 277 2.01 8.67 27.35
C GLU A 277 2.13 9.25 25.94
N ALA A 278 3.22 8.97 25.20
CA ALA A 278 3.40 9.47 23.84
C ALA A 278 2.37 8.85 22.88
N GLN A 279 2.17 7.52 22.96
CA GLN A 279 1.14 6.82 22.20
C GLN A 279 -0.27 7.30 22.56
N HIS A 280 -0.54 7.44 23.88
CA HIS A 280 -1.82 7.97 24.36
C HIS A 280 -2.09 9.36 23.76
N ALA A 281 -1.11 10.25 23.80
CA ALA A 281 -1.25 11.60 23.27
C ALA A 281 -1.46 11.59 21.74
N ALA A 282 -0.75 10.74 20.99
CA ALA A 282 -0.94 10.60 19.56
C ALA A 282 -2.36 10.11 19.20
N LEU A 283 -2.86 9.06 19.88
CA LEU A 283 -4.23 8.57 19.69
C LEU A 283 -5.28 9.62 20.03
N LYS A 284 -5.11 10.41 21.09
CA LYS A 284 -6.03 11.50 21.45
C LYS A 284 -6.06 12.60 20.37
N LYS A 285 -4.93 12.92 19.75
CA LYS A 285 -4.85 13.89 18.64
C LYS A 285 -5.53 13.34 17.38
N LEU A 286 -5.36 12.06 17.06
CA LEU A 286 -6.06 11.41 15.96
C LEU A 286 -7.59 11.43 16.17
N ILE A 287 -8.06 11.14 17.38
CA ILE A 287 -9.47 11.26 17.76
C ILE A 287 -9.98 12.69 17.56
N ARG A 288 -9.17 13.70 17.96
CA ARG A 288 -9.50 15.09 17.76
C ARG A 288 -9.64 15.45 16.29
N PHE A 289 -8.68 15.03 15.44
CA PHE A 289 -8.77 15.20 14.00
C PHE A 289 -10.08 14.64 13.42
N TYR A 290 -10.45 13.42 13.74
CA TYR A 290 -11.70 12.85 13.27
C TYR A 290 -12.95 13.57 13.72
N ARG A 291 -12.92 14.21 14.90
CA ARG A 291 -14.02 15.02 15.42
C ARG A 291 -14.12 16.39 14.78
N THR A 292 -12.99 17.06 14.59
CA THR A 292 -12.95 18.44 14.08
C THR A 292 -12.89 18.50 12.55
N GLY A 293 -12.19 17.56 11.93
CA GLY A 293 -11.82 17.59 10.51
C GLY A 293 -10.75 18.65 10.18
N SER A 294 -10.14 19.29 11.21
CA SER A 294 -9.09 20.30 11.02
C SER A 294 -7.80 19.66 10.54
N LEU A 295 -7.21 20.21 9.50
CA LEU A 295 -5.92 19.76 8.98
C LEU A 295 -4.74 20.18 9.88
N GLU A 296 -4.90 21.20 10.70
CA GLU A 296 -3.94 21.51 11.77
C GLU A 296 -3.95 20.41 12.86
N ASP A 297 -5.11 19.88 13.21
CA ASP A 297 -5.22 18.74 14.12
C ASP A 297 -4.60 17.46 13.50
N TRP A 298 -4.68 17.31 12.17
CA TRP A 298 -3.99 16.25 11.44
C TRP A 298 -2.46 16.39 11.51
N ASP A 299 -1.94 17.59 11.29
CA ASP A 299 -0.51 17.87 11.42
C ASP A 299 -0.02 17.66 12.87
N ASP A 300 -0.79 18.10 13.83
CA ASP A 300 -0.55 17.88 15.27
C ASP A 300 -0.48 16.39 15.63
N TYR A 301 -1.38 15.57 15.04
CA TYR A 301 -1.33 14.11 15.17
C TYR A 301 -0.07 13.55 14.55
N ASN A 302 0.24 13.90 13.32
CA ASN A 302 1.42 13.41 12.62
C ASN A 302 2.72 13.71 13.36
N ILE A 303 2.86 14.91 13.91
CA ILE A 303 4.02 15.29 14.72
C ILE A 303 4.10 14.44 16.00
N ALA A 304 2.99 14.22 16.70
CA ALA A 304 2.95 13.39 17.90
C ALA A 304 3.26 11.92 17.56
N TRP A 305 2.72 11.40 16.45
CA TRP A 305 2.93 10.04 15.97
C TRP A 305 4.40 9.80 15.59
N VAL A 306 5.04 10.72 14.87
CA VAL A 306 6.47 10.63 14.52
C VAL A 306 7.36 10.62 15.78
N ARG A 307 7.00 11.41 16.79
CA ARG A 307 7.75 11.50 18.05
C ARG A 307 7.61 10.28 18.95
N ASP A 308 6.56 9.49 18.78
CA ASP A 308 6.41 8.22 19.48
C ASP A 308 7.33 7.17 18.87
N THR A 309 8.55 7.08 19.39
CA THR A 309 9.58 6.14 18.95
C THR A 309 9.68 4.90 19.82
N GLU A 310 9.00 4.86 20.98
CA GLU A 310 9.17 3.80 21.98
C GLU A 310 8.04 2.76 21.97
N SER A 311 6.84 3.09 21.51
CA SER A 311 5.71 2.14 21.46
C SER A 311 6.03 0.92 20.61
N HIS A 312 5.65 -0.25 21.11
CA HIS A 312 5.79 -1.52 20.41
C HIS A 312 4.71 -1.68 19.34
N VAL A 313 3.46 -1.36 19.68
CA VAL A 313 2.32 -1.35 18.75
C VAL A 313 2.23 0.01 18.06
N ASP A 314 1.93 0.01 16.77
CA ASP A 314 1.74 1.24 15.99
C ASP A 314 0.52 1.13 15.07
N VAL A 315 -0.03 2.27 14.67
CA VAL A 315 -1.16 2.35 13.76
C VAL A 315 -0.99 3.53 12.80
N VAL A 316 -1.18 3.24 11.52
CA VAL A 316 -1.52 4.22 10.50
C VAL A 316 -3.03 4.20 10.37
N ASN A 317 -3.71 5.34 10.43
CA ASN A 317 -5.16 5.41 10.25
C ASN A 317 -5.54 6.85 9.85
N GLY A 318 -6.12 7.01 8.67
CA GLY A 318 -6.49 8.35 8.19
C GLY A 318 -6.76 8.41 6.69
N PHE A 319 -6.75 9.64 6.20
CA PHE A 319 -6.82 9.96 4.76
C PHE A 319 -5.39 10.28 4.31
N ILE A 320 -4.73 9.37 3.60
CA ILE A 320 -3.26 9.34 3.51
C ILE A 320 -2.77 9.49 2.08
N GLU A 321 -2.98 8.44 1.26
CA GLU A 321 -2.40 8.40 -0.08
C GLU A 321 -3.26 9.11 -1.11
N VAL A 322 -2.61 9.93 -1.93
CA VAL A 322 -3.28 10.81 -2.89
C VAL A 322 -3.27 10.27 -4.34
N TYR A 323 -2.81 9.04 -4.56
CA TYR A 323 -2.68 8.46 -5.89
C TYR A 323 -4.00 8.32 -6.65
N ASN A 324 -5.11 8.18 -5.91
CA ASN A 324 -6.46 8.10 -6.48
C ASN A 324 -7.08 9.48 -6.79
N ASP A 325 -6.41 10.58 -6.48
CA ASP A 325 -6.84 11.92 -6.87
C ASP A 325 -6.07 12.37 -8.12
N PRO A 326 -6.75 12.71 -9.24
CA PRO A 326 -6.07 13.23 -10.43
C PRO A 326 -5.31 14.54 -10.20
N LEU A 327 -5.64 15.31 -9.14
CA LEU A 327 -4.91 16.51 -8.74
C LEU A 327 -3.88 16.27 -7.63
N GLY A 328 -3.83 15.06 -7.04
CA GLY A 328 -2.89 14.72 -5.98
C GLY A 328 -3.12 15.46 -4.65
N MET A 329 -4.36 15.87 -4.35
CA MET A 329 -4.69 16.66 -3.16
C MET A 329 -5.42 15.85 -2.08
N ARG A 330 -6.27 14.89 -2.48
CA ARG A 330 -7.19 14.18 -1.57
C ARG A 330 -6.69 12.81 -1.20
N GLY A 331 -6.65 12.57 0.11
CA GLY A 331 -6.24 11.29 0.68
C GLY A 331 -7.34 10.24 0.63
N THR A 332 -6.99 9.04 0.17
CA THR A 332 -7.82 7.86 0.32
C THR A 332 -7.70 7.35 1.75
N PHE A 333 -8.81 6.84 2.31
CA PHE A 333 -8.78 6.21 3.63
C PHE A 333 -7.96 4.94 3.60
N GLU A 334 -7.04 4.82 4.54
CA GLU A 334 -6.31 3.58 4.80
C GLU A 334 -5.99 3.40 6.29
N SER A 335 -5.76 2.17 6.68
CA SER A 335 -5.25 1.85 8.00
C SER A 335 -4.37 0.61 7.96
N VAL A 336 -3.27 0.67 8.73
CA VAL A 336 -2.36 -0.44 8.96
C VAL A 336 -2.10 -0.56 10.45
N VAL A 337 -2.43 -1.70 11.04
CA VAL A 337 -2.15 -2.03 12.44
C VAL A 337 -1.00 -3.00 12.51
N SER A 338 0.01 -2.69 13.29
CA SER A 338 1.24 -3.44 13.35
C SER A 338 1.89 -3.40 14.73
N PHE A 339 2.87 -4.26 14.93
CA PHE A 339 3.82 -4.14 16.03
C PHE A 339 5.23 -4.41 15.53
N ARG A 340 6.22 -3.98 16.31
CA ARG A 340 7.63 -4.10 15.91
C ARG A 340 8.05 -5.56 15.78
N ASP A 341 8.77 -5.88 14.71
CA ASP A 341 9.57 -7.09 14.60
C ASP A 341 10.93 -6.84 15.26
N PRO A 342 11.26 -7.49 16.38
CA PRO A 342 12.50 -7.20 17.10
C PRO A 342 13.76 -7.55 16.30
N GLU A 343 13.74 -8.62 15.50
CA GLU A 343 14.88 -9.07 14.72
C GLU A 343 15.10 -8.15 13.51
N ALA A 344 14.05 -7.90 12.75
CA ALA A 344 14.12 -7.01 11.61
C ALA A 344 14.36 -5.55 12.05
N THR A 345 13.79 -5.09 13.18
CA THR A 345 14.07 -3.77 13.75
C THR A 345 15.53 -3.61 14.11
N ARG A 346 16.19 -4.64 14.65
CA ARG A 346 17.64 -4.60 14.93
C ARG A 346 18.45 -4.44 13.65
N ARG A 347 18.07 -5.14 12.56
CA ARG A 347 18.73 -5.02 11.25
C ARG A 347 18.61 -3.59 10.70
N ILE A 348 17.41 -3.05 10.67
CA ILE A 348 17.13 -1.67 10.23
C ILE A 348 17.81 -0.65 11.14
N GLY A 349 17.80 -0.86 12.46
CA GLY A 349 18.52 -0.02 13.42
C GLY A 349 20.02 0.04 13.14
N THR A 350 20.63 -1.07 12.71
CA THR A 350 22.05 -1.12 12.30
C THR A 350 22.28 -0.26 11.05
N ILE A 351 21.38 -0.30 10.07
CA ILE A 351 21.45 0.54 8.86
C ILE A 351 21.30 2.02 9.24
N ALA A 352 20.31 2.35 10.05
CA ALA A 352 20.04 3.72 10.48
C ALA A 352 21.19 4.32 11.30
N ALA A 353 21.82 3.54 12.18
CA ALA A 353 22.99 3.95 12.94
C ALA A 353 24.21 4.27 12.04
N ALA A 354 24.29 3.66 10.86
CA ALA A 354 25.31 3.91 9.86
C ALA A 354 24.90 4.98 8.82
N ALA A 355 23.77 5.67 8.97
CA ALA A 355 23.21 6.56 7.96
C ALA A 355 24.16 7.67 7.53
N GLN A 356 24.92 8.28 8.47
CA GLN A 356 25.94 9.29 8.14
C GLN A 356 27.04 8.69 7.28
N TRP A 357 27.49 7.46 7.59
CA TRP A 357 28.50 6.78 6.79
C TRP A 357 28.01 6.57 5.35
N PHE A 358 26.76 6.13 5.17
CA PHE A 358 26.17 5.98 3.85
C PHE A 358 26.10 7.33 3.10
N GLU A 359 25.65 8.41 3.75
CA GLU A 359 25.58 9.74 3.16
C GLU A 359 26.95 10.24 2.70
N ASP A 360 28.00 10.06 3.53
CA ASP A 360 29.36 10.47 3.24
C ASP A 360 29.95 9.70 2.03
N HIS A 361 29.50 8.43 1.84
CA HIS A 361 29.96 7.55 0.76
C HIS A 361 29.05 7.55 -0.48
N MET A 362 27.97 8.35 -0.49
CA MET A 362 27.15 8.55 -1.69
C MET A 362 28.00 9.11 -2.85
N PRO A 363 27.70 8.70 -4.10
CA PRO A 363 28.40 9.24 -5.27
C PRO A 363 27.96 10.68 -5.64
N PHE A 364 27.28 11.39 -4.74
CA PHE A 364 26.77 12.74 -4.94
C PHE A 364 27.89 13.79 -5.03
N PHE A 365 27.58 14.94 -5.68
CA PHE A 365 28.40 16.13 -5.49
C PHE A 365 28.33 16.60 -4.04
N GLY A 366 29.43 17.09 -3.48
CA GLY A 366 29.53 17.44 -2.06
C GLY A 366 28.41 18.37 -1.57
N ARG A 367 28.04 19.38 -2.39
CA ARG A 367 26.95 20.31 -2.08
C ARG A 367 25.55 19.69 -2.02
N HIS A 368 25.37 18.47 -2.54
CA HIS A 368 24.12 17.74 -2.53
C HIS A 368 24.05 16.68 -1.41
N LYS A 369 25.13 16.52 -0.64
CA LYS A 369 25.16 15.66 0.55
C LYS A 369 24.67 16.45 1.76
N LYS A 370 23.99 15.75 2.68
CA LYS A 370 23.67 16.30 3.99
C LYS A 370 24.93 16.37 4.86
N GLU A 371 25.14 17.49 5.53
CA GLU A 371 26.25 17.61 6.49
C GLU A 371 26.01 16.75 7.75
N SER A 372 24.76 16.58 8.14
CA SER A 372 24.34 15.75 9.25
C SER A 372 23.06 15.03 8.91
N VAL A 373 23.09 13.72 9.03
CA VAL A 373 21.89 12.88 8.88
C VAL A 373 21.29 12.67 10.26
N THR A 374 20.10 13.25 10.47
CA THR A 374 19.35 13.14 11.72
C THR A 374 17.94 12.65 11.47
N GLY A 375 17.34 12.00 12.46
CA GLY A 375 15.91 11.65 12.44
C GLY A 375 15.54 10.45 11.55
N ILE A 376 16.51 9.68 11.03
CA ILE A 376 16.20 8.45 10.33
C ILE A 376 15.87 7.37 11.37
N SER A 377 14.60 7.01 11.44
CA SER A 377 14.15 5.84 12.20
C SER A 377 13.50 4.86 11.22
N GLY A 378 14.23 3.82 10.86
CA GLY A 378 13.64 2.69 10.14
C GLY A 378 13.28 1.59 11.13
N LYS A 379 12.10 0.98 10.96
CA LYS A 379 11.64 -0.16 11.75
C LYS A 379 11.04 -1.20 10.82
N ALA A 380 11.28 -2.46 11.07
CA ALA A 380 10.46 -3.50 10.49
C ALA A 380 9.29 -3.80 11.42
N ILE A 381 8.15 -4.02 10.81
CA ILE A 381 6.91 -4.28 11.51
C ILE A 381 6.30 -5.61 11.08
N THR A 382 5.62 -6.23 12.01
CA THR A 382 4.70 -7.33 11.75
C THR A 382 3.30 -6.73 11.62
N VAL A 383 2.74 -6.79 10.43
CA VAL A 383 1.37 -6.33 10.14
C VAL A 383 0.37 -7.30 10.75
N VAL A 384 -0.61 -6.75 11.46
CA VAL A 384 -1.75 -7.50 12.01
C VAL A 384 -2.94 -7.44 11.06
N ILE A 385 -3.27 -6.25 10.56
CA ILE A 385 -4.36 -6.03 9.61
C ILE A 385 -4.12 -4.77 8.80
N GLU A 386 -4.63 -4.78 7.59
CA GLU A 386 -4.72 -3.64 6.70
C GLU A 386 -6.16 -3.40 6.27
N SER A 387 -6.49 -2.16 5.99
CA SER A 387 -7.85 -1.75 5.60
C SER A 387 -7.81 -0.54 4.67
N GLY A 388 -8.90 -0.32 3.97
CA GLY A 388 -9.01 0.78 3.03
C GLY A 388 -8.14 0.57 1.79
N ASP A 389 -7.38 1.58 1.39
CA ASP A 389 -6.56 1.52 0.18
C ASP A 389 -5.38 0.55 0.28
N ALA A 390 -4.92 0.24 1.49
CA ALA A 390 -3.89 -0.76 1.77
C ALA A 390 -4.40 -2.22 1.74
N SER A 391 -5.66 -2.50 1.39
CA SER A 391 -6.23 -3.87 1.39
C SER A 391 -7.29 -4.03 0.31
N PRO A 392 -7.39 -5.19 -0.37
CA PRO A 392 -6.58 -6.43 -0.24
C PRO A 392 -5.16 -6.36 -0.83
N THR A 393 -4.87 -5.42 -1.77
CA THR A 393 -3.50 -5.17 -2.20
C THR A 393 -2.78 -4.34 -1.15
N THR A 394 -1.56 -4.71 -0.82
CA THR A 394 -0.82 -4.07 0.27
C THR A 394 0.55 -3.59 -0.18
N PRO A 395 1.04 -2.44 0.35
CA PRO A 395 2.42 -2.01 0.14
C PRO A 395 3.41 -2.95 0.82
N ILE A 396 4.66 -2.87 0.47
CA ILE A 396 5.75 -3.60 1.14
C ILE A 396 6.53 -2.72 2.12
N GLY A 397 6.37 -1.42 2.02
CA GLY A 397 6.96 -0.41 2.89
C GLY A 397 6.06 0.81 3.02
N ILE A 398 6.26 1.60 4.06
CA ILE A 398 5.52 2.84 4.35
C ILE A 398 6.50 3.89 4.84
N ASN A 399 6.43 5.11 4.29
CA ASN A 399 7.19 6.25 4.77
C ASN A 399 6.26 7.45 4.97
N LEU A 400 5.90 7.73 6.20
CA LEU A 400 4.91 8.74 6.57
C LEU A 400 5.44 9.71 7.65
N PRO A 401 4.87 10.92 7.77
CA PRO A 401 3.72 11.48 7.03
C PRO A 401 4.09 11.98 5.63
N ASN A 402 3.09 12.10 4.76
CA ASN A 402 3.23 12.71 3.42
C ASN A 402 3.18 14.25 3.49
N SER A 403 3.94 14.85 4.41
CA SER A 403 4.03 16.29 4.62
C SER A 403 5.50 16.71 4.67
N ASP A 404 5.96 17.43 3.63
CA ASP A 404 7.37 17.82 3.48
C ASP A 404 7.89 18.66 4.64
N TRP A 405 7.09 19.60 5.16
CA TRP A 405 7.52 20.43 6.27
C TRP A 405 7.61 19.63 7.59
N ILE A 406 6.70 18.66 7.84
CA ILE A 406 6.78 17.78 9.01
C ILE A 406 8.01 16.88 8.90
N ARG A 407 8.23 16.28 7.72
CA ARG A 407 9.43 15.47 7.47
C ARG A 407 10.71 16.25 7.74
N ARG A 408 10.78 17.50 7.29
CA ARG A 408 11.95 18.36 7.46
C ARG A 408 12.16 18.78 8.91
N GLU A 409 11.11 19.17 9.64
CA GLU A 409 11.21 19.75 10.97
C GLU A 409 11.09 18.73 12.11
N HIS A 410 10.40 17.61 11.86
CA HIS A 410 10.09 16.60 12.89
C HIS A 410 10.51 15.19 12.52
N GLY A 411 10.86 14.93 11.26
CA GLY A 411 11.24 13.60 10.75
C GLY A 411 10.06 12.80 10.19
N SER A 412 10.31 11.52 9.94
CA SER A 412 9.34 10.56 9.41
C SER A 412 9.54 9.18 10.03
N LYS A 413 8.52 8.33 9.96
CA LYS A 413 8.64 6.90 10.24
C LYS A 413 8.69 6.14 8.92
N SER A 414 9.79 5.43 8.68
CA SER A 414 9.93 4.47 7.59
C SER A 414 9.82 3.05 8.16
N VAL A 415 8.95 2.24 7.61
CA VAL A 415 8.72 0.87 8.07
C VAL A 415 8.62 -0.10 6.91
N THR A 416 9.24 -1.29 7.07
CA THR A 416 9.08 -2.42 6.15
C THR A 416 8.09 -3.42 6.74
N LEU A 417 7.13 -3.87 5.91
CA LEU A 417 6.09 -4.83 6.29
C LEU A 417 6.64 -6.26 6.16
N ALA A 418 7.44 -6.69 7.14
CA ALA A 418 8.29 -7.89 7.04
C ALA A 418 7.51 -9.17 6.73
N ASN A 419 6.41 -9.43 7.42
CA ASN A 419 5.60 -10.64 7.21
C ASN A 419 4.82 -10.63 5.88
N VAL A 420 4.46 -9.47 5.37
CA VAL A 420 3.86 -9.30 4.04
C VAL A 420 4.89 -9.61 2.95
N VAL A 421 6.09 -9.04 3.07
CA VAL A 421 7.22 -9.33 2.16
C VAL A 421 7.56 -10.82 2.16
N ALA A 422 7.60 -11.47 3.34
CA ALA A 422 7.84 -12.91 3.44
C ALA A 422 6.75 -13.73 2.71
N ALA A 423 5.48 -13.34 2.83
CA ALA A 423 4.39 -14.03 2.13
C ALA A 423 4.47 -13.88 0.59
N TYR A 424 4.81 -12.69 0.09
CA TYR A 424 5.07 -12.50 -1.34
C TYR A 424 6.25 -13.36 -1.83
N ASN A 425 7.33 -13.42 -1.08
CA ASN A 425 8.52 -14.19 -1.46
C ASN A 425 8.25 -15.69 -1.48
N ALA A 426 7.44 -16.21 -0.56
CA ALA A 426 7.09 -17.63 -0.48
C ALA A 426 6.45 -18.18 -1.78
N VAL A 427 5.85 -17.32 -2.62
CA VAL A 427 5.15 -17.73 -3.84
C VAL A 427 5.87 -17.33 -5.15
N ARG A 428 7.12 -16.82 -5.08
CA ARG A 428 7.87 -16.32 -6.26
C ARG A 428 8.70 -17.38 -6.99
N GLY A 429 9.09 -18.46 -6.35
CA GLY A 429 10.17 -19.38 -6.78
C GLY A 429 10.10 -19.89 -8.23
N GLY A 430 8.92 -20.15 -8.77
CA GLY A 430 8.77 -20.63 -10.15
C GLY A 430 9.09 -19.55 -11.21
N VAL A 431 8.68 -18.30 -10.95
CA VAL A 431 8.92 -17.17 -11.85
C VAL A 431 10.40 -16.83 -11.93
N ASP A 432 11.07 -16.76 -10.79
CA ASP A 432 12.49 -16.41 -10.77
C ASP A 432 13.34 -17.43 -11.56
N ARG A 433 13.03 -18.72 -11.41
CA ARG A 433 13.73 -19.79 -12.17
C ARG A 433 13.46 -19.67 -13.67
N GLU A 434 12.23 -19.40 -14.10
CA GLU A 434 11.86 -19.23 -15.50
C GLU A 434 12.62 -18.09 -16.18
N PHE A 435 12.81 -16.99 -15.48
CA PHE A 435 13.46 -15.79 -16.02
C PHE A 435 14.97 -15.71 -15.75
N SER A 436 15.56 -16.69 -15.06
CA SER A 436 17.02 -16.82 -14.87
C SER A 436 17.68 -17.56 -16.03
N PHE A 437 18.84 -17.07 -16.48
CA PHE A 437 19.51 -17.65 -17.65
C PHE A 437 20.19 -18.98 -17.35
N GLY A 438 20.86 -19.13 -16.22
CA GLY A 438 21.68 -20.30 -15.97
C GLY A 438 21.72 -20.77 -14.51
N PRO A 439 22.32 -21.97 -14.27
CA PRO A 439 22.35 -22.58 -12.95
C PRO A 439 22.98 -21.70 -11.87
N ALA A 440 24.04 -20.96 -12.20
CA ALA A 440 24.73 -20.10 -11.23
C ALA A 440 23.86 -18.98 -10.71
N GLU A 441 23.09 -18.34 -11.61
CA GLU A 441 22.12 -17.29 -11.24
C GLU A 441 20.97 -17.88 -10.40
N ILE A 442 20.44 -19.04 -10.82
CA ILE A 442 19.38 -19.74 -10.07
C ILE A 442 19.87 -20.09 -8.64
N GLN A 443 21.05 -20.72 -8.50
CA GLN A 443 21.61 -21.09 -7.19
C GLN A 443 21.86 -19.85 -6.32
N ARG A 444 22.36 -18.75 -6.89
CA ARG A 444 22.56 -17.50 -6.16
C ARG A 444 21.23 -16.95 -5.66
N ASN A 445 20.20 -16.96 -6.51
CA ASN A 445 18.86 -16.49 -6.12
C ASN A 445 18.25 -17.41 -5.05
N GLU A 446 18.34 -18.73 -5.19
CA GLU A 446 17.83 -19.67 -4.19
C GLU A 446 18.53 -19.53 -2.84
N ARG A 447 19.84 -19.23 -2.83
CA ARG A 447 20.62 -19.09 -1.59
C ARG A 447 20.48 -17.73 -0.92
N TYR A 448 20.40 -16.65 -1.71
CA TYR A 448 20.53 -15.30 -1.20
C TYR A 448 19.37 -14.38 -1.59
N GLY A 449 18.45 -14.81 -2.45
CA GLY A 449 17.44 -13.96 -3.05
C GLY A 449 16.48 -13.32 -2.04
N GLU A 450 16.10 -14.04 -1.00
CA GLU A 450 15.24 -13.50 0.05
C GLU A 450 15.95 -12.39 0.84
N LEU A 451 17.19 -12.64 1.27
CA LEU A 451 17.98 -11.63 2.00
C LEU A 451 18.29 -10.42 1.10
N ALA A 452 18.59 -10.67 -0.18
CA ALA A 452 18.85 -9.62 -1.16
C ALA A 452 17.63 -8.70 -1.34
N ALA A 453 16.44 -9.27 -1.50
CA ALA A 453 15.19 -8.52 -1.61
C ALA A 453 14.90 -7.72 -0.33
N THR A 454 15.10 -8.35 0.84
CA THR A 454 14.89 -7.70 2.15
C THR A 454 15.83 -6.52 2.34
N LEU A 455 17.15 -6.70 2.11
CA LEU A 455 18.13 -5.62 2.26
C LEU A 455 17.93 -4.50 1.22
N HIS A 456 17.46 -4.85 0.02
CA HIS A 456 17.13 -3.82 -0.99
C HIS A 456 16.02 -2.90 -0.47
N VAL A 457 14.94 -3.46 0.06
CA VAL A 457 13.84 -2.68 0.64
C VAL A 457 14.31 -1.87 1.85
N ASP A 458 15.04 -2.50 2.79
CA ASP A 458 15.54 -1.80 3.98
C ASP A 458 16.45 -0.59 3.61
N LEU A 459 17.34 -0.74 2.63
CA LEU A 459 18.22 0.33 2.16
C LEU A 459 17.46 1.39 1.37
N HIS A 460 16.48 1.01 0.55
CA HIS A 460 15.61 1.91 -0.20
C HIS A 460 14.85 2.84 0.75
N GLU A 461 14.17 2.27 1.75
CA GLU A 461 13.34 3.03 2.69
C GLU A 461 14.19 3.87 3.65
N VAL A 462 15.20 3.26 4.28
CA VAL A 462 15.95 3.89 5.37
C VAL A 462 16.94 4.92 4.85
N ILE A 463 17.76 4.55 3.87
CA ILE A 463 18.83 5.41 3.34
C ILE A 463 18.39 6.08 2.04
N GLY A 464 17.67 5.36 1.17
CA GLY A 464 17.25 5.86 -0.12
C GLY A 464 16.51 7.18 0.03
N HIS A 465 15.32 7.18 0.58
CA HIS A 465 14.53 8.39 0.78
C HIS A 465 15.15 9.38 1.77
N GLY A 466 15.96 8.87 2.71
CA GLY A 466 16.60 9.68 3.75
C GLY A 466 17.79 10.51 3.29
N SER A 467 18.38 10.26 2.11
CA SER A 467 19.64 10.83 1.68
C SER A 467 19.53 12.04 0.76
N GLY A 468 20.63 12.79 0.66
CA GLY A 468 20.76 13.95 -0.22
C GLY A 468 19.95 15.16 0.21
N GLN A 469 20.26 16.33 -0.33
CA GLN A 469 19.57 17.58 -0.03
C GLN A 469 19.33 18.42 -1.28
N LEU A 470 18.33 19.30 -1.21
CA LEU A 470 18.06 20.31 -2.23
C LEU A 470 19.04 21.47 -2.13
N GLU A 471 19.34 22.15 -3.21
CA GLU A 471 20.05 23.41 -3.19
C GLU A 471 19.16 24.52 -2.62
N ARG A 472 19.77 25.53 -2.05
CA ARG A 472 19.05 26.64 -1.40
C ARG A 472 18.13 27.35 -2.41
N GLY A 473 16.86 27.46 -2.07
CA GLY A 473 15.86 28.14 -2.91
C GLY A 473 15.18 27.25 -3.96
N VAL A 474 15.52 25.96 -4.01
CA VAL A 474 14.81 24.97 -4.82
C VAL A 474 13.56 24.52 -4.06
N GLY A 475 12.40 24.60 -4.70
CA GLY A 475 11.12 24.17 -4.16
C GLY A 475 10.96 22.64 -4.12
N PRO A 476 9.85 22.16 -3.55
CA PRO A 476 9.56 20.72 -3.45
C PRO A 476 9.40 20.07 -4.84
N LEU A 477 9.54 18.74 -4.89
CA LEU A 477 9.58 17.99 -6.16
C LEU A 477 8.33 18.17 -7.02
N HIS A 478 7.15 18.24 -6.41
CA HIS A 478 5.89 18.41 -7.15
C HIS A 478 5.81 19.76 -7.86
N GLU A 479 6.45 20.80 -7.34
CA GLU A 479 6.54 22.11 -7.99
C GLU A 479 7.63 22.15 -9.07
N THR A 480 8.80 21.60 -8.75
CA THR A 480 9.98 21.69 -9.62
C THR A 480 10.02 20.65 -10.71
N LEU A 481 9.66 19.39 -10.40
CA LEU A 481 9.74 18.25 -11.31
C LEU A 481 8.37 17.74 -11.77
N LYS A 482 7.30 18.27 -11.19
CA LYS A 482 5.89 17.97 -11.55
C LYS A 482 5.62 16.45 -11.57
N ASN A 483 4.98 15.96 -12.62
CA ASN A 483 4.61 14.57 -12.83
C ASN A 483 5.79 13.58 -12.94
N TYR A 484 7.02 14.06 -13.00
CA TYR A 484 8.22 13.19 -13.03
C TYR A 484 8.89 13.06 -11.65
N GLY A 485 8.42 13.83 -10.66
CA GLY A 485 9.03 13.90 -9.34
C GLY A 485 9.02 12.56 -8.61
N SER A 486 7.88 11.84 -8.62
CA SER A 486 7.75 10.52 -7.98
C SER A 486 8.64 9.48 -8.67
N THR A 487 8.61 9.39 -10.00
CA THR A 487 9.50 8.47 -10.75
C THR A 487 10.97 8.72 -10.42
N LEU A 488 11.39 10.00 -10.33
CA LEU A 488 12.78 10.33 -9.96
C LEU A 488 13.12 9.89 -8.55
N GLU A 489 12.25 10.17 -7.57
CA GLU A 489 12.51 9.86 -6.16
C GLU A 489 12.62 8.35 -5.94
N GLU A 490 11.72 7.58 -6.52
CA GLU A 490 11.77 6.12 -6.47
C GLU A 490 13.01 5.55 -7.17
N ALA A 491 13.40 6.12 -8.33
CA ALA A 491 14.63 5.72 -9.01
C ALA A 491 15.88 6.05 -8.19
N ARG A 492 15.87 7.16 -7.48
CA ARG A 492 16.97 7.56 -6.60
C ARG A 492 17.09 6.63 -5.39
N ALA A 493 15.97 6.29 -4.74
CA ALA A 493 15.95 5.39 -3.60
C ALA A 493 16.40 3.97 -3.98
N ASP A 494 15.89 3.42 -5.08
CA ASP A 494 16.34 2.12 -5.63
C ASP A 494 17.84 2.13 -5.96
N LEU A 495 18.34 3.19 -6.59
CA LEU A 495 19.78 3.30 -6.92
C LEU A 495 20.67 3.41 -5.69
N VAL A 496 20.21 4.04 -4.61
CA VAL A 496 20.94 4.04 -3.33
C VAL A 496 21.06 2.62 -2.81
N ALA A 497 19.95 1.88 -2.76
CA ALA A 497 19.94 0.49 -2.34
C ALA A 497 20.89 -0.37 -3.21
N LEU A 498 20.80 -0.27 -4.53
CA LEU A 498 21.65 -1.00 -5.46
C LEU A 498 23.13 -0.60 -5.34
N TYR A 499 23.45 0.68 -5.21
CA TYR A 499 24.83 1.15 -5.12
C TYR A 499 25.54 0.57 -3.90
N PHE A 500 24.84 0.43 -2.78
CA PHE A 500 25.40 -0.14 -1.56
C PHE A 500 25.19 -1.66 -1.41
N ALA A 501 24.29 -2.32 -2.17
CA ALA A 501 24.03 -3.76 -2.06
C ALA A 501 25.30 -4.63 -2.16
N VAL A 502 26.30 -4.20 -2.92
CA VAL A 502 27.58 -4.90 -3.09
C VAL A 502 28.72 -4.29 -2.26
N ASP A 503 28.42 -3.37 -1.36
CA ASP A 503 29.44 -2.72 -0.55
C ASP A 503 29.88 -3.60 0.61
N PRO A 504 31.21 -3.80 0.82
CA PRO A 504 31.70 -4.58 1.96
C PRO A 504 31.25 -4.07 3.32
N LYS A 505 30.82 -2.83 3.43
CA LYS A 505 30.27 -2.24 4.65
C LYS A 505 29.07 -3.01 5.19
N LEU A 506 28.22 -3.55 4.33
CA LEU A 506 27.09 -4.37 4.78
C LEU A 506 27.52 -5.71 5.41
N VAL A 507 28.64 -6.26 4.96
CA VAL A 507 29.26 -7.44 5.60
C VAL A 507 29.88 -7.07 6.93
N GLU A 508 30.62 -5.94 7.00
CA GLU A 508 31.20 -5.39 8.25
C GLU A 508 30.11 -5.14 9.32
N LEU A 509 28.97 -4.61 8.92
CA LEU A 509 27.83 -4.37 9.80
C LEU A 509 27.06 -5.65 10.19
N GLY A 510 27.45 -6.83 9.66
CA GLY A 510 26.78 -8.10 9.93
C GLY A 510 25.39 -8.23 9.28
N LEU A 511 25.09 -7.41 8.28
CA LEU A 511 23.79 -7.37 7.59
C LEU A 511 23.69 -8.45 6.51
N MET A 512 24.81 -8.88 5.96
CA MET A 512 24.90 -9.97 4.98
C MET A 512 26.17 -10.80 5.16
N PRO A 513 26.13 -12.10 4.81
CA PRO A 513 27.30 -13.00 4.99
C PRO A 513 28.41 -12.73 3.97
N SER A 514 28.08 -12.20 2.80
CA SER A 514 29.03 -11.91 1.72
C SER A 514 28.41 -10.98 0.68
N VAL A 515 29.23 -10.40 -0.20
CA VAL A 515 28.77 -9.54 -1.32
C VAL A 515 27.95 -10.29 -2.38
N GLU A 516 27.93 -11.62 -2.36
CA GLU A 516 27.08 -12.44 -3.22
C GLU A 516 25.58 -12.13 -3.06
N VAL A 517 25.19 -11.68 -1.86
CA VAL A 517 23.82 -11.17 -1.61
C VAL A 517 23.51 -9.97 -2.52
N GLY A 518 24.46 -9.05 -2.64
CA GLY A 518 24.32 -7.90 -3.55
C GLY A 518 24.31 -8.29 -5.02
N TYR A 519 25.06 -9.34 -5.41
CA TYR A 519 24.97 -9.89 -6.76
C TYR A 519 23.60 -10.48 -7.06
N ALA A 520 23.01 -11.17 -6.09
CA ALA A 520 21.61 -11.64 -6.20
C ALA A 520 20.63 -10.48 -6.35
N ALA A 521 20.83 -9.39 -5.61
CA ALA A 521 20.02 -8.18 -5.74
C ALA A 521 20.09 -7.57 -7.15
N TYR A 522 21.28 -7.52 -7.75
CA TYR A 522 21.47 -7.02 -9.11
C TYR A 522 20.76 -7.91 -10.14
N ASP A 523 20.94 -9.23 -10.05
CA ASP A 523 20.28 -10.17 -10.94
C ASP A 523 18.76 -10.06 -10.86
N GLN A 524 18.21 -9.97 -9.64
CA GLN A 524 16.78 -9.80 -9.40
C GLN A 524 16.27 -8.48 -9.97
N PHE A 525 16.97 -7.38 -9.72
CA PHE A 525 16.56 -6.05 -10.17
C PHE A 525 16.52 -5.95 -11.69
N ILE A 526 17.59 -6.34 -12.38
CA ILE A 526 17.68 -6.29 -13.84
C ILE A 526 16.62 -7.20 -14.49
N ARG A 527 16.43 -8.41 -13.98
CA ARG A 527 15.43 -9.37 -14.43
C ARG A 527 14.01 -8.82 -14.25
N ASN A 528 13.71 -8.26 -13.07
CA ASN A 528 12.40 -7.68 -12.81
C ASN A 528 12.15 -6.46 -13.70
N ALA A 529 13.10 -5.54 -13.76
CA ALA A 529 12.96 -4.27 -14.45
C ALA A 529 12.77 -4.40 -15.96
N LEU A 530 13.50 -5.32 -16.60
CA LEU A 530 13.47 -5.47 -18.07
C LEU A 530 12.52 -6.58 -18.57
N LEU A 531 12.08 -7.48 -17.68
CA LEU A 531 11.25 -8.63 -18.07
C LEU A 531 10.01 -8.74 -17.16
N GLN A 532 10.17 -9.17 -15.91
CA GLN A 532 9.07 -9.67 -15.09
C GLN A 532 7.94 -8.66 -14.88
N GLN A 533 8.27 -7.38 -14.67
CA GLN A 533 7.25 -6.34 -14.45
C GLN A 533 6.33 -6.13 -15.65
N LEU A 534 6.76 -6.47 -16.88
CA LEU A 534 5.95 -6.29 -18.08
C LEU A 534 4.67 -7.16 -18.06
N ASN A 535 4.63 -8.20 -17.23
CA ASN A 535 3.41 -8.98 -17.03
C ASN A 535 2.24 -8.17 -16.44
N ARG A 536 2.54 -7.06 -15.76
CA ARG A 536 1.55 -6.16 -15.15
C ARG A 536 0.98 -5.11 -16.09
N VAL A 537 1.50 -5.05 -17.32
CA VAL A 537 1.09 -4.06 -18.32
C VAL A 537 0.18 -4.73 -19.34
N GLU A 538 -0.89 -4.07 -19.73
CA GLU A 538 -1.75 -4.51 -20.81
C GLU A 538 -0.98 -4.44 -22.15
N LEU A 539 -1.15 -5.45 -23.03
CA LEU A 539 -0.43 -5.48 -24.31
C LEU A 539 -0.69 -4.21 -25.14
N GLY A 540 0.38 -3.61 -25.61
CA GLY A 540 0.34 -2.40 -26.41
C GLY A 540 0.26 -1.08 -25.61
N LYS A 541 0.26 -1.16 -24.28
CA LYS A 541 0.33 0.01 -23.40
C LYS A 541 1.76 0.33 -23.00
N ASP A 542 1.99 1.60 -22.71
CA ASP A 542 3.23 2.12 -22.13
C ASP A 542 3.22 1.98 -20.59
N LEU A 543 4.36 2.19 -19.94
CA LEU A 543 4.46 2.23 -18.49
C LEU A 543 3.93 3.55 -17.96
N GLU A 544 3.00 3.51 -17.02
CA GLU A 544 2.43 4.71 -16.36
C GLU A 544 2.78 4.78 -14.87
N GLU A 545 2.92 3.64 -14.20
CA GLU A 545 3.14 3.55 -12.76
C GLU A 545 4.60 3.86 -12.40
N ASP A 546 4.81 4.69 -11.37
CA ASP A 546 6.10 5.29 -11.04
C ASP A 546 7.17 4.27 -10.66
N HIS A 547 6.83 3.20 -9.90
CA HIS A 547 7.80 2.15 -9.56
C HIS A 547 8.17 1.27 -10.75
N MET A 548 7.30 1.13 -11.76
CA MET A 548 7.65 0.43 -12.99
C MET A 548 8.54 1.30 -13.88
N ARG A 549 8.22 2.60 -13.95
CA ARG A 549 9.03 3.58 -14.67
C ARG A 549 10.43 3.70 -14.09
N ASN A 550 10.56 3.79 -12.77
CA ASN A 550 11.86 3.90 -12.13
C ASN A 550 12.75 2.70 -12.43
N ARG A 551 12.21 1.48 -12.28
CA ARG A 551 12.97 0.24 -12.53
C ARG A 551 13.41 0.13 -13.97
N GLN A 552 12.52 0.42 -14.92
CA GLN A 552 12.87 0.40 -16.34
C GLN A 552 13.91 1.46 -16.68
N LEU A 553 13.78 2.68 -16.16
CA LEU A 553 14.76 3.76 -16.33
C LEU A 553 16.15 3.30 -15.93
N ILE A 554 16.29 2.79 -14.71
CA ILE A 554 17.57 2.34 -14.17
C ILE A 554 18.18 1.24 -15.03
N ALA A 555 17.41 0.20 -15.31
CA ALA A 555 17.91 -0.98 -16.00
C ALA A 555 18.19 -0.71 -17.49
N ALA A 556 17.31 0.01 -18.18
CA ALA A 556 17.50 0.35 -19.59
C ALA A 556 18.68 1.33 -19.79
N TRP A 557 18.81 2.33 -18.89
CA TRP A 557 19.94 3.23 -18.90
C TRP A 557 21.26 2.48 -18.65
N ALA A 558 21.30 1.61 -17.64
CA ALA A 558 22.49 0.83 -17.33
C ALA A 558 22.84 -0.15 -18.46
N TYR A 559 21.84 -0.77 -19.09
CA TYR A 559 22.03 -1.64 -20.25
C TYR A 559 22.67 -0.87 -21.42
N GLU A 560 22.10 0.28 -21.81
CA GLU A 560 22.62 1.08 -22.95
C GLU A 560 24.04 1.58 -22.67
N HIS A 561 24.31 2.13 -21.49
CA HIS A 561 25.62 2.67 -21.15
C HIS A 561 26.68 1.59 -20.88
N GLY A 562 26.24 0.39 -20.54
CA GLY A 562 27.10 -0.79 -20.34
C GLY A 562 27.39 -1.62 -21.59
N LEU A 563 26.74 -1.34 -22.73
CA LEU A 563 26.87 -2.15 -23.98
C LEU A 563 28.31 -2.33 -24.44
N LYS A 564 29.09 -1.26 -24.42
CA LYS A 564 30.49 -1.28 -24.89
C LYS A 564 31.38 -2.24 -24.10
N ASP A 565 31.09 -2.40 -22.83
CA ASP A 565 31.82 -3.27 -21.90
C ASP A 565 31.10 -4.58 -21.62
N ASN A 566 29.98 -4.85 -22.30
CA ASN A 566 29.13 -6.03 -22.10
C ASN A 566 28.75 -6.28 -20.63
N VAL A 567 28.40 -5.19 -19.92
CA VAL A 567 28.08 -5.24 -18.48
C VAL A 567 26.79 -6.03 -18.22
N ILE A 568 25.75 -5.75 -19.01
CA ILE A 568 24.51 -6.52 -19.07
C ILE A 568 24.39 -7.04 -20.51
N GLU A 569 24.15 -8.33 -20.66
CA GLU A 569 24.03 -8.96 -21.95
C GLU A 569 22.62 -9.47 -22.20
N ARG A 570 22.01 -9.11 -23.34
CA ARG A 570 20.78 -9.72 -23.82
C ARG A 570 21.12 -11.05 -24.49
N ARG A 571 20.67 -12.16 -23.92
CA ARG A 571 20.86 -13.52 -24.41
C ARG A 571 19.56 -14.16 -24.81
N THR A 572 19.63 -15.11 -25.73
CA THR A 572 18.48 -15.94 -26.13
C THR A 572 18.81 -17.39 -25.87
N ARG A 573 17.87 -18.13 -25.28
CA ARG A 573 17.91 -19.58 -25.11
C ARG A 573 16.51 -20.16 -25.30
N ASP A 574 16.37 -21.16 -26.13
CA ASP A 574 15.10 -21.84 -26.45
C ASP A 574 13.99 -20.85 -26.89
N GLY A 575 14.37 -19.84 -27.69
CA GLY A 575 13.46 -18.77 -28.13
C GLY A 575 13.05 -17.77 -27.09
N LYS A 576 13.61 -17.81 -25.86
CA LYS A 576 13.32 -16.92 -24.73
C LYS A 576 14.45 -15.92 -24.52
N THR A 577 14.09 -14.70 -24.23
CA THR A 577 15.03 -13.59 -23.93
C THR A 577 15.38 -13.55 -22.45
N PHE A 578 16.66 -13.25 -22.16
CA PHE A 578 17.21 -13.08 -20.82
C PHE A 578 18.16 -11.87 -20.82
N PHE A 579 18.28 -11.22 -19.66
CA PHE A 579 19.29 -10.20 -19.40
C PHE A 579 20.21 -10.70 -18.29
N VAL A 580 21.49 -10.85 -18.60
CA VAL A 580 22.51 -11.47 -17.74
C VAL A 580 23.53 -10.41 -17.32
N VAL A 581 23.76 -10.27 -16.01
CA VAL A 581 24.79 -9.39 -15.48
C VAL A 581 26.14 -10.11 -15.58
N ASN A 582 27.03 -9.61 -16.44
CA ASN A 582 28.37 -10.16 -16.63
C ASN A 582 29.43 -9.50 -15.73
N ASP A 583 29.26 -8.24 -15.37
CA ASP A 583 30.23 -7.47 -14.58
C ASP A 583 29.51 -6.62 -13.50
N HIS A 584 29.42 -7.17 -12.29
CA HIS A 584 28.77 -6.52 -11.16
C HIS A 584 29.51 -5.26 -10.70
N ALA A 585 30.84 -5.21 -10.83
CA ALA A 585 31.62 -4.05 -10.41
C ALA A 585 31.41 -2.84 -11.35
N LYS A 586 31.39 -3.09 -12.66
CA LYS A 586 31.04 -2.07 -13.63
C LYS A 586 29.58 -1.64 -13.52
N LEU A 587 28.65 -2.56 -13.25
CA LEU A 587 27.24 -2.25 -13.02
C LEU A 587 27.07 -1.33 -11.81
N ARG A 588 27.79 -1.58 -10.69
CA ARG A 588 27.83 -0.65 -9.56
C ARG A 588 28.29 0.74 -9.98
N SER A 589 29.32 0.83 -10.82
CA SER A 589 29.82 2.11 -11.32
C SER A 589 28.79 2.86 -12.16
N LEU A 590 28.04 2.15 -13.02
CA LEU A 590 26.94 2.72 -13.80
C LEU A 590 25.80 3.22 -12.89
N PHE A 591 25.39 2.42 -11.92
CA PHE A 591 24.41 2.84 -10.92
C PHE A 591 24.85 4.10 -10.16
N GLY A 592 26.12 4.19 -9.77
CA GLY A 592 26.67 5.40 -9.13
C GLY A 592 26.66 6.63 -10.03
N GLN A 593 26.89 6.48 -11.33
CA GLN A 593 26.81 7.58 -12.30
C GLN A 593 25.35 8.08 -12.44
N LEU A 594 24.41 7.19 -12.64
CA LEU A 594 22.99 7.56 -12.75
C LEU A 594 22.47 8.16 -11.44
N LEU A 595 22.82 7.57 -10.30
CA LEU A 595 22.45 8.08 -8.98
C LEU A 595 22.93 9.52 -8.75
N ARG A 596 24.17 9.81 -9.15
CA ARG A 596 24.73 11.17 -9.08
C ARG A 596 23.93 12.16 -9.93
N GLU A 597 23.54 11.75 -11.13
CA GLU A 597 22.76 12.59 -12.04
C GLU A 597 21.34 12.81 -11.51
N LEU A 598 20.64 11.76 -11.04
CA LEU A 598 19.31 11.91 -10.45
C LEU A 598 19.33 12.80 -9.20
N GLN A 599 20.37 12.67 -8.35
CA GLN A 599 20.51 13.57 -7.21
C GLN A 599 20.77 15.00 -7.65
N ARG A 600 21.58 15.24 -8.69
CA ARG A 600 21.76 16.57 -9.25
C ARG A 600 20.43 17.17 -9.70
N ILE A 601 19.68 16.42 -10.48
CA ILE A 601 18.36 16.83 -11.00
C ILE A 601 17.42 17.19 -9.85
N LYS A 602 17.33 16.31 -8.83
CA LYS A 602 16.54 16.54 -7.62
C LYS A 602 16.97 17.85 -6.94
N SER A 603 18.26 17.98 -6.69
CA SER A 603 18.82 19.08 -5.91
C SER A 603 18.67 20.44 -6.58
N THR A 604 18.64 20.49 -7.91
CA THR A 604 18.54 21.72 -8.70
C THR A 604 17.14 21.99 -9.28
N GLY A 605 16.21 21.04 -9.15
CA GLY A 605 14.88 21.16 -9.75
C GLY A 605 14.88 21.13 -11.28
N ASP A 606 15.82 20.38 -11.91
CA ASP A 606 16.01 20.35 -13.37
C ASP A 606 14.93 19.49 -14.07
N TYR A 607 13.76 20.11 -14.31
CA TYR A 607 12.63 19.47 -14.99
C TYR A 607 12.97 18.95 -16.39
N ALA A 608 13.80 19.69 -17.16
CA ALA A 608 14.12 19.31 -18.53
C ALA A 608 14.93 18.00 -18.57
N ALA A 609 15.89 17.85 -17.67
CA ALA A 609 16.73 16.66 -17.59
C ALA A 609 15.92 15.42 -17.14
N ILE A 610 15.04 15.54 -16.12
CA ILE A 610 14.24 14.38 -15.70
C ILE A 610 13.25 13.98 -16.77
N ARG A 611 12.60 14.93 -17.44
CA ARG A 611 11.69 14.65 -18.54
C ARG A 611 12.41 13.86 -19.64
N GLU A 612 13.60 14.29 -20.06
CA GLU A 612 14.39 13.59 -21.09
C GLU A 612 14.70 12.14 -20.68
N LEU A 613 15.17 11.95 -19.45
CA LEU A 613 15.50 10.61 -18.94
C LEU A 613 14.26 9.69 -18.88
N VAL A 614 13.15 10.18 -18.34
CA VAL A 614 11.93 9.37 -18.19
C VAL A 614 11.33 9.04 -19.55
N GLU A 615 11.17 10.03 -20.43
CA GLU A 615 10.60 9.80 -21.76
C GLU A 615 11.45 8.84 -22.61
N ARG A 616 12.78 8.91 -22.46
CA ARG A 616 13.70 8.04 -23.21
C ARG A 616 13.75 6.62 -22.68
N TYR A 617 13.80 6.43 -21.36
CA TYR A 617 14.14 5.14 -20.76
C TYR A 617 12.99 4.47 -20.00
N ALA A 618 12.00 5.24 -19.52
CA ALA A 618 11.05 4.73 -18.52
C ALA A 618 9.68 4.37 -19.08
N VAL A 619 9.28 4.92 -20.24
CA VAL A 619 7.89 4.90 -20.69
C VAL A 619 7.63 3.78 -21.70
N LYS A 620 8.48 3.68 -22.72
CA LYS A 620 8.24 2.78 -23.87
C LYS A 620 8.62 1.35 -23.57
N VAL A 621 7.75 0.43 -23.99
CA VAL A 621 7.94 -1.02 -23.88
C VAL A 621 8.21 -1.61 -25.26
N ASP A 622 9.21 -2.51 -25.37
CA ASP A 622 9.43 -3.32 -26.59
C ASP A 622 8.24 -4.26 -26.77
N PRO A 623 7.42 -4.12 -27.85
CA PRO A 623 6.19 -4.91 -28.01
C PRO A 623 6.46 -6.42 -28.16
N ALA A 624 7.57 -6.80 -28.78
CA ALA A 624 7.92 -8.20 -28.99
C ALA A 624 8.33 -8.86 -27.66
N LEU A 625 9.14 -8.14 -26.87
CA LEU A 625 9.54 -8.59 -25.53
C LEU A 625 8.35 -8.66 -24.58
N HIS A 626 7.44 -7.70 -24.65
CA HIS A 626 6.22 -7.68 -23.87
C HIS A 626 5.34 -8.90 -24.16
N ALA A 627 5.11 -9.19 -25.43
CA ALA A 627 4.35 -10.38 -25.85
C ALA A 627 5.01 -11.69 -25.38
N GLU A 628 6.35 -11.79 -25.49
CA GLU A 628 7.12 -12.93 -24.98
C GLU A 628 6.93 -13.12 -23.47
N VAL A 629 7.10 -12.05 -22.68
CA VAL A 629 6.94 -12.11 -21.22
C VAL A 629 5.53 -12.55 -20.84
N ARG A 630 4.51 -11.97 -21.45
CA ARG A 630 3.11 -12.37 -21.22
C ARG A 630 2.87 -13.85 -21.52
N ALA A 631 3.42 -14.37 -22.64
CA ALA A 631 3.31 -15.78 -22.98
C ALA A 631 4.02 -16.70 -21.97
N ARG A 632 5.19 -16.30 -21.46
CA ARG A 632 5.93 -17.05 -20.43
C ARG A 632 5.17 -17.12 -19.11
N TYR A 633 4.58 -16.00 -18.68
CA TYR A 633 3.73 -15.98 -17.48
C TYR A 633 2.46 -16.82 -17.65
N ALA A 634 1.82 -16.78 -18.83
CA ALA A 634 0.66 -17.61 -19.12
C ALA A 634 1.01 -19.12 -19.06
N ALA A 635 2.21 -19.50 -19.53
CA ALA A 635 2.69 -20.88 -19.44
C ALA A 635 3.01 -21.32 -17.99
N LEU A 636 3.36 -20.40 -17.12
CA LEU A 636 3.57 -20.66 -15.68
C LEU A 636 2.27 -20.70 -14.88
N ASP A 637 1.16 -20.25 -15.47
CA ASP A 637 -0.13 -20.07 -14.77
C ASP A 637 0.01 -19.22 -13.48
N VAL A 638 0.79 -18.15 -13.56
CA VAL A 638 1.02 -17.23 -12.45
C VAL A 638 0.25 -15.92 -12.66
N PRO A 639 -0.73 -15.62 -11.81
CA PRO A 639 -1.46 -14.35 -11.88
C PRO A 639 -0.56 -13.13 -11.71
N ALA A 640 -0.93 -12.04 -12.40
CA ALA A 640 -0.15 -10.79 -12.40
C ALA A 640 -0.20 -10.05 -11.04
N TYR A 641 -1.30 -10.20 -10.32
CA TYR A 641 -1.58 -9.47 -9.08
C TYR A 641 -1.76 -10.43 -7.91
N ALA A 642 -1.47 -9.93 -6.71
CA ALA A 642 -1.73 -10.64 -5.47
C ALA A 642 -2.28 -9.69 -4.41
N GLY A 643 -3.11 -10.24 -3.53
CA GLY A 643 -3.61 -9.55 -2.34
C GLY A 643 -3.88 -10.57 -1.25
N PHE A 644 -4.42 -10.11 -0.12
CA PHE A 644 -4.46 -10.92 1.08
C PHE A 644 -5.87 -11.13 1.65
N VAL A 645 -6.07 -12.32 2.19
CA VAL A 645 -7.01 -12.58 3.28
C VAL A 645 -6.29 -12.22 4.57
N GLY A 646 -6.84 -11.27 5.32
CA GLY A 646 -6.27 -10.80 6.58
C GLY A 646 -6.51 -11.78 7.72
N PRO A 647 -5.63 -11.80 8.72
CA PRO A 647 -5.90 -12.48 9.99
C PRO A 647 -7.18 -11.97 10.65
N ARG A 648 -7.81 -12.81 11.45
CA ARG A 648 -9.01 -12.47 12.24
C ARG A 648 -8.65 -12.48 13.73
N LEU A 649 -8.86 -11.37 14.41
CA LEU A 649 -8.72 -11.27 15.84
C LEU A 649 -10.05 -11.60 16.52
N VAL A 650 -10.00 -12.51 17.50
CA VAL A 650 -11.18 -12.98 18.24
C VAL A 650 -10.98 -12.70 19.73
N PRO A 651 -11.78 -11.81 20.35
CA PRO A 651 -11.66 -11.51 21.76
C PRO A 651 -12.13 -12.69 22.61
N VAL A 652 -11.37 -12.98 23.66
CA VAL A 652 -11.77 -13.94 24.72
C VAL A 652 -12.40 -13.15 25.85
N LEU A 653 -13.67 -13.45 26.14
CA LEU A 653 -14.45 -12.73 27.12
C LEU A 653 -14.59 -13.49 28.44
N ARG A 654 -14.49 -12.76 29.56
CA ARG A 654 -14.92 -13.20 30.88
C ARG A 654 -16.02 -12.25 31.36
N GLY A 655 -17.27 -12.69 31.27
CA GLY A 655 -18.40 -11.77 31.37
C GLY A 655 -18.38 -10.76 30.18
N GLU A 656 -18.33 -9.50 30.49
CA GLU A 656 -18.22 -8.43 29.48
C GLU A 656 -16.76 -7.96 29.26
N GLU A 657 -15.79 -8.51 30.00
CA GLU A 657 -14.37 -8.09 29.92
C GLU A 657 -13.61 -8.91 28.90
N ILE A 658 -12.82 -8.24 28.03
CA ILE A 658 -11.82 -8.87 27.17
C ILE A 658 -10.62 -9.23 28.04
N VAL A 659 -10.40 -10.53 28.26
CA VAL A 659 -9.27 -11.03 29.07
C VAL A 659 -8.09 -11.49 28.22
N ASP A 660 -8.31 -11.81 26.96
CA ASP A 660 -7.27 -12.17 25.99
C ASP A 660 -7.81 -11.96 24.55
N VAL A 661 -6.95 -12.05 23.55
CA VAL A 661 -7.33 -12.04 22.14
C VAL A 661 -6.57 -13.16 21.42
N ARG A 662 -7.29 -13.98 20.68
CA ARG A 662 -6.75 -15.03 19.83
C ARG A 662 -6.66 -14.55 18.39
N ILE A 663 -5.71 -15.07 17.63
CA ILE A 663 -5.59 -14.85 16.20
C ILE A 663 -5.99 -16.11 15.44
N GLU A 664 -6.79 -15.92 14.40
CA GLU A 664 -7.21 -16.96 13.46
C GLU A 664 -6.77 -16.54 12.04
N TYR A 665 -6.55 -17.53 11.19
CA TYR A 665 -6.08 -17.32 9.83
C TYR A 665 -7.10 -17.87 8.82
N PRO A 666 -8.12 -17.09 8.44
CA PRO A 666 -9.07 -17.46 7.39
C PRO A 666 -8.34 -17.83 6.08
N ASP A 667 -8.95 -18.70 5.28
CA ASP A 667 -8.41 -19.16 4.01
C ASP A 667 -9.43 -19.11 2.86
N ASP A 668 -10.58 -18.50 3.10
CA ASP A 668 -11.63 -18.24 2.12
C ASP A 668 -11.85 -16.74 1.94
N PHE A 669 -11.45 -16.22 0.77
CA PHE A 669 -11.60 -14.81 0.45
C PHE A 669 -13.07 -14.37 0.39
N THR A 670 -13.94 -15.19 -0.19
CA THR A 670 -15.37 -14.88 -0.28
C THR A 670 -16.02 -14.81 1.09
N ALA A 671 -15.74 -15.80 1.95
CA ALA A 671 -16.27 -15.82 3.32
C ALA A 671 -15.83 -14.59 4.12
N GLN A 672 -14.54 -14.18 4.01
CA GLN A 672 -14.05 -13.01 4.70
C GLN A 672 -14.69 -11.71 4.19
N MET A 673 -14.84 -11.55 2.87
CA MET A 673 -15.47 -10.35 2.30
C MET A 673 -16.96 -10.26 2.72
N LEU A 674 -17.67 -11.37 2.78
CA LEU A 674 -19.03 -11.42 3.27
C LEU A 674 -19.13 -11.16 4.78
N GLU A 675 -18.20 -11.67 5.59
CA GLU A 675 -18.08 -11.32 7.02
C GLU A 675 -17.88 -9.81 7.20
N TYR A 676 -16.99 -9.20 6.40
CA TYR A 676 -16.77 -7.76 6.45
C TYR A 676 -18.02 -6.97 6.03
N ALA A 677 -18.77 -7.44 5.04
CA ALA A 677 -20.05 -6.83 4.65
C ALA A 677 -21.09 -6.88 5.78
N ASP A 678 -21.08 -7.93 6.62
CA ASP A 678 -21.98 -8.04 7.77
C ASP A 678 -21.56 -7.15 8.95
N ARG A 679 -20.26 -7.04 9.20
CA ARG A 679 -19.73 -6.39 10.42
C ARG A 679 -19.42 -4.92 10.27
N TYR A 680 -19.04 -4.47 9.07
CA TYR A 680 -18.42 -3.17 8.84
C TYR A 680 -19.10 -2.34 7.73
N ALA A 681 -20.32 -2.69 7.33
CA ALA A 681 -21.11 -1.92 6.37
C ALA A 681 -21.91 -0.81 7.07
N PHE A 682 -21.21 0.24 7.50
CA PHE A 682 -21.82 1.33 8.27
C PHE A 682 -22.34 2.47 7.42
N LEU A 683 -21.77 2.67 6.23
CA LEU A 683 -22.14 3.79 5.38
C LEU A 683 -23.48 3.53 4.67
N PRO A 684 -24.29 4.56 4.34
CA PRO A 684 -25.37 4.41 3.38
C PRO A 684 -24.82 3.99 2.01
N ALA A 685 -25.65 3.31 1.20
CA ALA A 685 -25.21 2.88 -0.14
C ALA A 685 -25.08 4.06 -1.12
N TRP A 686 -25.67 5.17 -0.77
CA TRP A 686 -25.67 6.43 -1.51
C TRP A 686 -25.22 7.55 -0.57
N ASN A 687 -24.05 8.15 -0.84
CA ASN A 687 -23.45 9.25 -0.07
C ASN A 687 -23.38 10.55 -0.86
#